data_ee255ec5d17d6eae67dca99a93172037
#
_entry.id   ee255ec5d17d6eae67dca99a93172037
#
_cell.length_a   1.000
_cell.length_b   1.000
_cell.length_c   1.000
_cell.angle_alpha   90.00
_cell.angle_beta   90.00
_cell.angle_gamma   90.00
#
_symmetry.space_group_name_H-M   'P 1'
#
loop_
_entity.id
_entity.type
_entity.pdbx_description
1 polymer ?
#
loop_
_entity_poly.entity_id
_entity_poly.type
_entity_poly.pdbx_seq_one_letter_code
_entity_poly.pdbx_strand_id
1 'polypeptide(L)'
;MPQLDRNSQRENKQRGNEPNFNWRGVVLIVIAFSLIAMAMLFYRGGMQPVEDVPYNRFLELLENKQIVTDKNYPLQLVVEDGRPTQTLRGAYIRQGAGAAPSQPMPFRTTVYLNFTNDLQKKLADAGMQPAIKTESNMLAQTLVGFLPIALFLLVLYFLFRQQIRMAGKGALNFGKSKARMLARDKNKITFRDVAGVEEAKDEVQELVEFLRDPKKFQKLGGRIPKGVLMVGPPGTGKTLLARAIAGEADVPFFSISGSDFVEMFVGVGASRVRDMFEQGKKSAPCIIFIDEIDAVGRHRGHGVGGRHDEREQTLNALLVEMDGFDTQEGVIIIAATNRPDVLDPALLRPGRFDRQITVNLPDVKGREEILRVHAKKVKLAEGVDLAVIARGTPGYSGAELANVINEAALLAARRGLKGITLAELEEARDKVRWGKERRSLALSEKEKQNTAYHEAGHALLLVLLPHTEPLHKVTIIPRGPSLGSTMWLPEEDKYTNRKNELLASLGVAMGGRVAEEIIFGDITNGARGDIRGATAIARRMVCEWGMSEKMGMVEYGEHEDYVFLGRDISRARDYSEATAEQIDQEVRRLIDDAYQLAKHTLITNRDTLETIAKALLEYETLDGSQINEIIEHGRLINPPPGIGGTPSKKPAPEKPPKQVVAPDVAPPLPGALGGAPA
;
A
#
# COMPACT_ATOMS: atom_id res chain seq x y z
N MET A 1 -41.06 39.55 -7.93
CA MET A 1 -41.49 38.41 -8.78
C MET A 1 -40.54 38.35 -9.97
N PRO A 2 -39.74 37.31 -10.11
CA PRO A 2 -40.04 36.16 -10.95
C PRO A 2 -39.61 34.84 -10.33
N GLN A 3 -40.32 33.86 -10.67
CA GLN A 3 -40.23 32.42 -10.91
C GLN A 3 -39.06 31.63 -10.36
N LEU A 4 -39.47 30.71 -9.47
CA LEU A 4 -38.79 29.52 -9.00
C LEU A 4 -38.56 28.53 -10.16
N ASP A 5 -37.32 28.15 -10.36
CA ASP A 5 -37.01 26.97 -11.17
C ASP A 5 -36.48 25.86 -10.24
N ARG A 6 -37.29 24.80 -10.14
CA ARG A 6 -36.99 23.54 -9.43
C ARG A 6 -36.15 22.68 -10.36
N ASN A 7 -34.89 22.47 -10.03
CA ASN A 7 -34.14 21.41 -10.67
C ASN A 7 -33.69 20.40 -9.62
N SER A 8 -34.22 19.23 -9.81
CA SER A 8 -34.13 18.01 -9.03
C SER A 8 -32.66 17.55 -8.80
N GLN A 9 -32.29 17.47 -7.53
CA GLN A 9 -31.17 16.67 -7.07
C GLN A 9 -31.48 15.18 -7.31
N ARG A 10 -30.86 14.60 -8.32
CA ARG A 10 -30.73 13.15 -8.43
C ARG A 10 -29.56 12.71 -7.56
N GLU A 11 -29.87 12.30 -6.34
CA GLU A 11 -28.97 11.51 -5.52
C GLU A 11 -28.62 10.20 -6.22
N ASN A 12 -27.37 10.11 -6.62
CA ASN A 12 -26.77 8.89 -7.14
C ASN A 12 -26.41 8.00 -5.93
N LYS A 13 -27.39 7.21 -5.45
CA LYS A 13 -27.15 6.15 -4.47
C LYS A 13 -26.18 5.13 -5.08
N GLN A 14 -24.94 5.18 -4.65
CA GLN A 14 -24.02 4.05 -4.74
C GLN A 14 -24.68 2.84 -4.05
N ARG A 15 -25.19 1.91 -4.85
CA ARG A 15 -25.58 0.59 -4.37
C ARG A 15 -24.31 -0.16 -3.98
N GLY A 16 -24.03 -0.18 -2.69
CA GLY A 16 -23.12 -1.13 -2.07
C GLY A 16 -23.58 -2.53 -2.45
N ASN A 17 -22.63 -3.37 -2.78
CA ASN A 17 -22.79 -4.79 -3.09
C ASN A 17 -23.11 -5.53 -1.76
N GLU A 18 -24.36 -5.42 -1.29
CA GLU A 18 -24.85 -6.29 -0.23
C GLU A 18 -24.97 -7.72 -0.80
N PRO A 19 -24.55 -8.75 -0.07
CA PRO A 19 -24.71 -10.12 -0.51
C PRO A 19 -26.21 -10.37 -0.67
N ASN A 20 -26.67 -10.63 -1.91
CA ASN A 20 -28.03 -10.97 -2.22
C ASN A 20 -28.43 -12.24 -1.45
N PHE A 21 -28.95 -12.05 -0.24
CA PHE A 21 -29.55 -13.12 0.56
C PHE A 21 -30.77 -13.64 -0.19
N ASN A 22 -30.68 -14.88 -0.64
CA ASN A 22 -31.65 -15.47 -1.57
C ASN A 22 -32.92 -15.84 -0.79
N TRP A 23 -33.78 -14.85 -0.49
CA TRP A 23 -35.04 -14.99 0.21
C TRP A 23 -35.92 -16.12 -0.35
N ARG A 24 -35.82 -16.41 -1.67
CA ARG A 24 -36.54 -17.48 -2.31
C ARG A 24 -36.15 -18.85 -1.79
N GLY A 25 -34.87 -19.08 -1.48
CA GLY A 25 -34.39 -20.33 -0.88
C GLY A 25 -34.89 -20.53 0.55
N VAL A 26 -34.86 -19.46 1.35
CA VAL A 26 -35.36 -19.48 2.72
C VAL A 26 -36.86 -19.69 2.77
N VAL A 27 -37.62 -19.03 1.91
CA VAL A 27 -39.07 -19.21 1.79
C VAL A 27 -39.44 -20.66 1.42
N LEU A 28 -38.71 -21.30 0.49
CA LEU A 28 -38.93 -22.70 0.13
C LEU A 28 -38.65 -23.66 1.31
N ILE A 29 -37.61 -23.41 2.09
CA ILE A 29 -37.31 -24.19 3.30
C ILE A 29 -38.40 -24.02 4.35
N VAL A 30 -38.87 -22.79 4.60
CA VAL A 30 -39.96 -22.52 5.54
C VAL A 30 -41.26 -23.18 5.08
N ILE A 31 -41.62 -23.15 3.79
CA ILE A 31 -42.78 -23.84 3.22
C ILE A 31 -42.64 -25.34 3.41
N ALA A 32 -41.49 -25.95 3.15
CA ALA A 32 -41.26 -27.37 3.34
C ALA A 32 -41.41 -27.79 4.81
N PHE A 33 -40.84 -27.03 5.75
CA PHE A 33 -41.03 -27.28 7.17
C PHE A 33 -42.50 -27.09 7.62
N SER A 34 -43.20 -26.09 7.08
CA SER A 34 -44.62 -25.86 7.38
C SER A 34 -45.51 -27.00 6.84
N LEU A 35 -45.21 -27.52 5.65
CA LEU A 35 -45.91 -28.66 5.11
C LEU A 35 -45.68 -29.94 5.92
N ILE A 36 -44.45 -30.17 6.41
CA ILE A 36 -44.16 -31.32 7.29
C ILE A 36 -44.88 -31.17 8.62
N ALA A 37 -44.86 -29.98 9.22
CA ALA A 37 -45.59 -29.71 10.48
C ALA A 37 -47.08 -29.88 10.29
N MET A 38 -47.63 -29.40 9.17
CA MET A 38 -49.04 -29.58 8.81
C MET A 38 -49.40 -31.06 8.58
N ALA A 39 -48.60 -31.83 7.89
CA ALA A 39 -48.75 -33.27 7.73
C ALA A 39 -48.72 -34.03 9.05
N MET A 40 -47.85 -33.64 9.99
CA MET A 40 -47.80 -34.20 11.36
C MET A 40 -49.04 -33.87 12.16
N LEU A 41 -49.58 -32.63 12.03
CA LEU A 41 -50.81 -32.21 12.67
C LEU A 41 -52.04 -32.94 12.14
N PHE A 42 -52.13 -33.10 10.82
CA PHE A 42 -53.23 -33.88 10.20
C PHE A 42 -53.18 -35.39 10.56
N TYR A 43 -52.01 -35.97 10.72
CA TYR A 43 -51.86 -37.34 11.18
C TYR A 43 -52.28 -37.56 12.61
N ARG A 44 -52.23 -36.54 13.47
CA ARG A 44 -52.74 -36.56 14.83
C ARG A 44 -54.22 -36.23 14.99
N GLY A 45 -54.85 -35.61 14.01
CA GLY A 45 -56.22 -35.04 14.11
C GLY A 45 -57.40 -36.00 13.90
N GLY A 46 -57.13 -37.29 13.59
CA GLY A 46 -58.21 -38.27 13.21
C GLY A 46 -58.64 -39.27 14.29
N MET A 47 -58.16 -39.21 15.51
CA MET A 47 -58.55 -40.15 16.59
C MET A 47 -59.56 -39.51 17.54
N GLN A 48 -60.79 -40.02 17.58
CA GLN A 48 -61.70 -39.73 18.68
C GLN A 48 -60.99 -40.09 20.00
N PRO A 49 -61.24 -39.39 21.11
CA PRO A 49 -60.65 -39.69 22.40
C PRO A 49 -61.11 -41.04 22.89
N VAL A 50 -60.29 -42.07 22.74
CA VAL A 50 -60.50 -43.40 23.26
C VAL A 50 -59.88 -43.45 24.65
N GLU A 51 -60.67 -43.84 25.68
CA GLU A 51 -60.20 -43.94 27.07
C GLU A 51 -59.29 -45.16 27.23
N ASP A 52 -58.04 -44.98 27.73
CA ASP A 52 -57.15 -46.08 28.06
C ASP A 52 -57.61 -46.70 29.41
N VAL A 53 -58.22 -47.85 29.32
CA VAL A 53 -58.70 -48.58 30.53
C VAL A 53 -57.67 -49.64 30.90
N PRO A 54 -57.12 -49.58 32.14
CA PRO A 54 -56.23 -50.66 32.65
C PRO A 54 -56.90 -52.02 32.67
N TYR A 55 -56.14 -53.08 32.40
CA TYR A 55 -56.66 -54.45 32.25
C TYR A 55 -57.51 -54.89 33.48
N ASN A 56 -57.09 -54.56 34.70
CA ASN A 56 -57.85 -54.91 35.90
C ASN A 56 -59.24 -54.24 35.93
N ARG A 57 -59.32 -52.97 35.54
CA ARG A 57 -60.58 -52.25 35.46
C ARG A 57 -61.45 -52.76 34.32
N PHE A 58 -60.87 -53.22 33.26
CA PHE A 58 -61.61 -53.85 32.16
C PHE A 58 -62.27 -55.17 32.66
N LEU A 59 -61.61 -55.96 33.49
CA LEU A 59 -62.19 -57.18 34.09
C LEU A 59 -63.38 -56.83 34.99
N GLU A 60 -63.30 -55.79 35.82
CA GLU A 60 -64.41 -55.29 36.63
C GLU A 60 -65.59 -54.89 35.78
N LEU A 61 -65.32 -54.16 34.66
CA LEU A 61 -66.38 -53.75 33.71
C LEU A 61 -67.00 -54.95 33.01
N LEU A 62 -66.26 -56.00 32.76
CA LEU A 62 -66.71 -57.26 32.17
C LEU A 62 -67.63 -58.05 33.14
N GLU A 63 -67.18 -58.20 34.42
CA GLU A 63 -67.98 -58.85 35.46
C GLU A 63 -69.29 -58.12 35.80
N ASN A 64 -69.26 -56.79 35.76
CA ASN A 64 -70.45 -55.97 36.01
C ASN A 64 -71.33 -55.81 34.78
N LYS A 65 -71.13 -56.57 33.66
CA LYS A 65 -71.87 -56.55 32.39
C LYS A 65 -72.05 -55.14 31.79
N GLN A 66 -71.04 -54.25 31.99
CA GLN A 66 -71.09 -52.87 31.50
C GLN A 66 -70.48 -52.71 30.10
N ILE A 67 -69.90 -53.77 29.53
CA ILE A 67 -69.35 -53.74 28.15
C ILE A 67 -70.49 -53.95 27.14
N VAL A 68 -70.59 -53.07 26.19
CA VAL A 68 -71.58 -53.09 25.13
C VAL A 68 -70.95 -53.67 23.86
N THR A 69 -71.59 -54.73 23.33
CA THR A 69 -71.22 -55.33 22.08
C THR A 69 -72.40 -55.17 21.08
N ASP A 70 -72.38 -54.14 20.30
CA ASP A 70 -73.39 -53.83 19.29
C ASP A 70 -72.73 -53.65 17.90
N LYS A 71 -73.50 -53.66 16.83
CA LYS A 71 -72.97 -53.47 15.48
C LYS A 71 -72.19 -52.20 15.29
N ASN A 72 -72.53 -51.18 16.05
CA ASN A 72 -71.80 -49.88 16.02
C ASN A 72 -70.54 -49.85 16.89
N TYR A 73 -70.40 -50.75 17.90
CA TYR A 73 -69.30 -50.82 18.83
C TYR A 73 -68.85 -52.30 18.99
N PRO A 74 -68.33 -52.94 17.91
CA PRO A 74 -67.89 -54.33 18.03
C PRO A 74 -66.63 -54.42 18.93
N LEU A 75 -66.60 -55.44 19.76
CA LEU A 75 -65.40 -55.77 20.50
C LEU A 75 -64.37 -56.31 19.54
N GLN A 76 -63.23 -55.61 19.41
CA GLN A 76 -62.15 -55.97 18.48
C GLN A 76 -60.83 -56.24 19.19
N LEU A 77 -60.22 -57.36 18.89
CA LEU A 77 -58.86 -57.63 19.30
C LEU A 77 -57.91 -57.28 18.16
N VAL A 78 -57.15 -56.20 18.34
CA VAL A 78 -56.20 -55.69 17.35
C VAL A 78 -54.84 -56.31 17.66
N VAL A 79 -54.32 -57.08 16.72
CA VAL A 79 -53.02 -57.71 16.77
C VAL A 79 -52.07 -56.91 15.86
N GLU A 80 -51.07 -56.25 16.46
CA GLU A 80 -50.02 -55.55 15.70
C GLU A 80 -48.85 -56.49 15.48
N ASP A 81 -48.42 -56.67 14.24
CA ASP A 81 -47.28 -57.54 13.91
C ASP A 81 -45.98 -57.04 14.59
N GLY A 82 -45.29 -57.94 15.32
CA GLY A 82 -44.03 -57.69 15.95
C GLY A 82 -44.09 -57.12 17.40
N ARG A 83 -45.31 -56.96 18.00
CA ARG A 83 -45.41 -56.51 19.40
C ARG A 83 -45.89 -57.65 20.31
N PRO A 84 -45.35 -57.75 21.54
CA PRO A 84 -45.74 -58.75 22.53
C PRO A 84 -47.07 -58.44 23.23
N THR A 85 -47.74 -57.36 22.76
CA THR A 85 -49.02 -56.89 23.34
C THR A 85 -50.13 -56.84 22.32
N GLN A 86 -51.32 -57.18 22.70
CA GLN A 86 -52.54 -57.07 21.90
C GLN A 86 -53.40 -55.95 22.47
N THR A 87 -54.15 -55.27 21.64
CA THR A 87 -55.05 -54.17 22.08
C THR A 87 -56.47 -54.57 21.87
N LEU A 88 -57.21 -54.61 22.99
CA LEU A 88 -58.66 -54.83 22.93
C LEU A 88 -59.37 -53.48 22.86
N ARG A 89 -60.20 -53.29 21.81
CA ARG A 89 -61.02 -52.10 21.63
C ARG A 89 -62.48 -52.43 21.70
N GLY A 90 -63.27 -51.65 22.42
CA GLY A 90 -64.70 -51.78 22.59
C GLY A 90 -65.34 -50.57 23.14
N ALA A 91 -66.62 -50.63 23.62
CA ALA A 91 -67.28 -49.57 24.32
C ALA A 91 -67.91 -50.06 25.63
N TYR A 92 -67.97 -49.21 26.62
CA TYR A 92 -68.66 -49.52 27.89
C TYR A 92 -69.63 -48.41 28.27
N ILE A 93 -70.63 -48.76 29.06
CA ILE A 93 -71.59 -47.81 29.62
C ILE A 93 -71.20 -47.49 31.07
N ARG A 94 -70.95 -46.24 31.38
CA ARG A 94 -70.67 -45.78 32.76
C ARG A 94 -71.96 -45.68 33.53
N GLN A 95 -72.19 -46.51 34.58
CA GLN A 95 -73.29 -46.32 35.50
C GLN A 95 -73.07 -45.10 36.37
N GLY A 96 -73.71 -43.96 36.03
CA GLY A 96 -73.79 -42.79 36.88
C GLY A 96 -75.05 -42.80 37.69
N ALA A 97 -75.02 -42.40 38.93
CA ALA A 97 -76.18 -42.23 39.79
C ALA A 97 -77.05 -41.06 39.27
N GLY A 98 -78.04 -41.39 38.38
CA GLY A 98 -78.97 -40.41 37.85
C GLY A 98 -79.48 -40.81 36.45
N ALA A 99 -80.83 -40.95 36.34
CA ALA A 99 -81.56 -41.46 35.21
C ALA A 99 -81.34 -40.76 33.86
N ALA A 100 -80.47 -41.22 33.07
CA ALA A 100 -80.45 -41.12 31.61
C ALA A 100 -79.49 -42.18 31.03
N PRO A 101 -79.78 -42.88 29.88
CA PRO A 101 -78.83 -43.84 29.26
C PRO A 101 -77.62 -43.06 28.80
N SER A 102 -76.48 -43.27 29.49
CA SER A 102 -75.19 -42.70 29.09
C SER A 102 -74.76 -43.31 27.77
N GLN A 103 -74.30 -42.46 26.83
CA GLN A 103 -73.76 -42.93 25.52
C GLN A 103 -72.59 -43.86 25.77
N PRO A 104 -72.44 -44.95 24.96
CA PRO A 104 -71.29 -45.86 25.02
C PRO A 104 -69.99 -45.11 24.83
N MET A 105 -69.05 -45.22 25.77
CA MET A 105 -67.73 -44.61 25.65
C MET A 105 -66.75 -45.63 25.07
N PRO A 106 -66.02 -45.29 24.00
CA PRO A 106 -65.01 -46.18 23.40
C PRO A 106 -63.80 -46.29 24.33
N PHE A 107 -63.34 -47.50 24.54
CA PHE A 107 -62.18 -47.81 25.38
C PHE A 107 -61.14 -48.61 24.61
N ARG A 108 -59.92 -48.57 25.10
CA ARG A 108 -58.77 -49.35 24.65
C ARG A 108 -58.13 -49.98 25.87
N THR A 109 -57.89 -51.31 25.84
CA THR A 109 -57.15 -52.01 26.87
C THR A 109 -56.01 -52.79 26.26
N THR A 110 -54.80 -52.63 26.79
CA THR A 110 -53.63 -53.38 26.33
C THR A 110 -53.45 -54.65 27.13
N VAL A 111 -53.40 -55.79 26.44
CA VAL A 111 -53.28 -57.12 27.03
C VAL A 111 -51.97 -57.78 26.57
N TYR A 112 -51.22 -58.36 27.47
CA TYR A 112 -50.03 -59.13 27.15
C TYR A 112 -50.40 -60.51 26.64
N LEU A 113 -49.66 -61.03 25.62
CA LEU A 113 -49.91 -62.32 24.98
C LEU A 113 -50.07 -63.47 25.98
N ASN A 114 -49.42 -63.48 27.10
CA ASN A 114 -49.50 -64.50 28.14
C ASN A 114 -50.86 -64.58 28.87
N PHE A 115 -51.67 -63.54 28.79
CA PHE A 115 -53.00 -63.48 29.40
C PHE A 115 -54.12 -63.74 28.43
N THR A 116 -53.82 -64.02 27.16
CA THR A 116 -54.86 -64.14 26.10
C THR A 116 -55.78 -65.35 26.31
N ASN A 117 -55.26 -66.47 26.79
CA ASN A 117 -56.08 -67.69 27.08
C ASN A 117 -57.05 -67.50 28.24
N ASP A 118 -56.65 -66.78 29.31
CA ASP A 118 -57.48 -66.49 30.44
C ASP A 118 -58.55 -65.42 30.06
N LEU A 119 -58.17 -64.46 29.25
CA LEU A 119 -59.05 -63.46 28.71
C LEU A 119 -60.13 -64.09 27.78
N GLN A 120 -59.72 -65.04 26.93
CA GLN A 120 -60.68 -65.75 26.06
C GLN A 120 -61.68 -66.55 26.85
N LYS A 121 -61.28 -67.24 27.93
CA LYS A 121 -62.21 -67.93 28.81
C LYS A 121 -63.20 -66.96 29.45
N LYS A 122 -62.74 -65.88 30.06
CA LYS A 122 -63.61 -64.89 30.72
C LYS A 122 -64.54 -64.17 29.75
N LEU A 123 -64.12 -63.94 28.50
CA LEU A 123 -64.95 -63.36 27.45
C LEU A 123 -66.02 -64.42 26.97
N ALA A 124 -65.66 -65.68 26.87
CA ALA A 124 -66.60 -66.77 26.47
C ALA A 124 -67.64 -66.97 27.60
N ASP A 125 -67.23 -66.94 28.86
CA ASP A 125 -68.15 -67.05 30.00
C ASP A 125 -69.11 -65.83 30.08
N ALA A 126 -68.68 -64.66 29.61
CA ALA A 126 -69.52 -63.48 29.47
C ALA A 126 -70.35 -63.46 28.19
N GLY A 127 -70.29 -64.49 27.31
CA GLY A 127 -70.99 -64.62 26.04
C GLY A 127 -70.53 -63.68 24.91
N MET A 128 -69.30 -63.18 25.03
CA MET A 128 -68.70 -62.21 24.08
C MET A 128 -67.61 -62.80 23.25
N GLN A 129 -67.64 -62.62 21.90
CA GLN A 129 -66.54 -63.06 21.02
C GLN A 129 -65.97 -61.83 20.31
N PRO A 130 -64.68 -61.54 20.55
CA PRO A 130 -64.01 -60.44 19.92
C PRO A 130 -63.67 -60.76 18.46
N ALA A 131 -63.88 -59.80 17.56
CA ALA A 131 -63.44 -59.90 16.16
C ALA A 131 -61.91 -59.60 16.12
N ILE A 132 -61.17 -60.53 15.50
CA ILE A 132 -59.69 -60.35 15.36
C ILE A 132 -59.42 -59.53 14.12
N LYS A 133 -58.72 -58.42 14.27
CA LYS A 133 -58.31 -57.53 13.21
C LYS A 133 -56.77 -57.37 13.20
N THR A 134 -56.12 -57.80 12.15
CA THR A 134 -54.69 -57.57 11.94
C THR A 134 -54.49 -56.27 11.18
N GLU A 135 -53.75 -55.34 11.77
CA GLU A 135 -53.37 -54.06 11.13
C GLU A 135 -51.85 -54.15 10.78
N SER A 136 -51.51 -54.21 9.47
CA SER A 136 -50.15 -54.09 8.98
C SER A 136 -49.95 -52.74 8.29
N ASN A 137 -49.32 -51.75 8.97
CA ASN A 137 -49.01 -50.43 8.41
C ASN A 137 -47.57 -50.33 7.97
N MET A 138 -46.86 -51.46 7.67
CA MET A 138 -45.44 -51.49 7.40
C MET A 138 -45.03 -50.61 6.22
N LEU A 139 -45.81 -50.59 5.12
CA LEU A 139 -45.55 -49.75 3.94
C LEU A 139 -45.72 -48.25 4.21
N ALA A 140 -46.72 -47.88 4.98
CA ALA A 140 -46.95 -46.47 5.30
C ALA A 140 -45.89 -45.93 6.28
N GLN A 141 -45.48 -46.73 7.25
CA GLN A 141 -44.41 -46.34 8.22
C GLN A 141 -43.04 -46.23 7.54
N THR A 142 -42.67 -47.11 6.61
CA THR A 142 -41.43 -47.04 5.85
C THR A 142 -41.44 -45.83 4.91
N LEU A 143 -42.52 -45.52 4.20
CA LEU A 143 -42.62 -44.34 3.36
C LEU A 143 -42.51 -43.03 4.14
N VAL A 144 -43.16 -42.92 5.30
CA VAL A 144 -43.06 -41.73 6.18
C VAL A 144 -41.68 -41.60 6.79
N GLY A 145 -41.00 -42.73 7.11
CA GLY A 145 -39.63 -42.73 7.61
C GLY A 145 -38.58 -42.27 6.60
N PHE A 146 -38.76 -42.59 5.29
CA PHE A 146 -37.84 -42.16 4.23
C PHE A 146 -38.09 -40.75 3.71
N LEU A 147 -39.25 -40.14 3.94
CA LEU A 147 -39.60 -38.81 3.46
C LEU A 147 -38.63 -37.72 3.96
N PRO A 148 -38.23 -37.63 5.25
CA PRO A 148 -37.28 -36.61 5.73
C PRO A 148 -35.87 -36.81 5.13
N ILE A 149 -35.45 -38.07 4.89
CA ILE A 149 -34.16 -38.35 4.27
C ILE A 149 -34.14 -37.91 2.81
N ALA A 150 -35.19 -38.20 2.07
CA ALA A 150 -35.35 -37.78 0.67
C ALA A 150 -35.40 -36.24 0.55
N LEU A 151 -36.09 -35.57 1.46
CA LEU A 151 -36.13 -34.10 1.52
C LEU A 151 -34.79 -33.51 1.87
N PHE A 152 -34.08 -34.08 2.83
CA PHE A 152 -32.72 -33.65 3.20
C PHE A 152 -31.75 -33.75 2.01
N LEU A 153 -31.77 -34.88 1.28
CA LEU A 153 -30.94 -35.06 0.09
C LEU A 153 -31.30 -34.09 -1.01
N LEU A 154 -32.60 -33.78 -1.19
CA LEU A 154 -33.06 -32.79 -2.18
C LEU A 154 -32.58 -31.38 -1.84
N VAL A 155 -32.62 -30.97 -0.54
CA VAL A 155 -32.10 -29.70 -0.06
C VAL A 155 -30.60 -29.67 -0.27
N LEU A 156 -29.88 -30.72 0.08
CA LEU A 156 -28.42 -30.83 -0.10
C LEU A 156 -28.05 -30.71 -1.59
N TYR A 157 -28.80 -31.37 -2.47
CA TYR A 157 -28.62 -31.27 -3.94
C TYR A 157 -28.79 -29.81 -4.43
N PHE A 158 -29.81 -29.09 -3.96
CA PHE A 158 -30.02 -27.69 -4.32
C PHE A 158 -28.92 -26.77 -3.79
N LEU A 159 -28.46 -26.99 -2.55
CA LEU A 159 -27.34 -26.24 -1.97
C LEU A 159 -26.05 -26.49 -2.76
N PHE A 160 -25.72 -27.74 -3.08
CA PHE A 160 -24.55 -28.07 -3.91
C PHE A 160 -24.67 -27.47 -5.32
N ARG A 161 -25.80 -27.54 -5.94
CA ARG A 161 -26.03 -26.94 -7.27
C ARG A 161 -25.91 -25.41 -7.24
N GLN A 162 -26.34 -24.76 -6.16
CA GLN A 162 -26.19 -23.34 -5.96
C GLN A 162 -24.70 -22.96 -5.74
N GLN A 163 -23.96 -23.73 -4.94
CA GLN A 163 -22.52 -23.54 -4.70
C GLN A 163 -21.72 -23.69 -6.00
N ILE A 164 -21.98 -24.69 -6.80
CA ILE A 164 -21.33 -24.91 -8.11
C ILE A 164 -21.63 -23.75 -9.08
N ARG A 165 -22.85 -23.21 -9.10
CA ARG A 165 -23.20 -22.05 -9.93
C ARG A 165 -22.51 -20.76 -9.48
N MET A 166 -22.30 -20.56 -8.18
CA MET A 166 -21.56 -19.40 -7.65
C MET A 166 -20.05 -19.55 -7.88
N ALA A 167 -19.49 -20.71 -7.67
CA ALA A 167 -18.08 -21.00 -7.93
C ALA A 167 -17.72 -20.84 -9.43
N GLY A 168 -18.59 -21.31 -10.33
CA GLY A 168 -18.37 -21.19 -11.78
C GLY A 168 -18.40 -19.73 -12.29
N LYS A 169 -19.25 -18.87 -11.74
CA LYS A 169 -19.28 -17.44 -12.12
C LYS A 169 -18.11 -16.65 -11.54
N GLY A 170 -17.58 -17.02 -10.35
CA GLY A 170 -16.40 -16.42 -9.76
C GLY A 170 -15.14 -16.77 -10.54
N ALA A 171 -14.92 -18.05 -10.84
CA ALA A 171 -13.73 -18.52 -11.55
C ALA A 171 -13.58 -17.95 -12.97
N LEU A 172 -14.66 -17.75 -13.69
CA LEU A 172 -14.66 -17.18 -15.05
C LEU A 172 -14.33 -15.66 -15.09
N ASN A 173 -14.47 -14.96 -13.97
CA ASN A 173 -14.13 -13.53 -13.90
C ASN A 173 -12.69 -13.25 -13.39
N PHE A 174 -12.00 -14.22 -12.80
CA PHE A 174 -10.62 -14.04 -12.34
C PHE A 174 -9.61 -13.84 -13.48
N GLY A 175 -9.89 -14.33 -14.67
CA GLY A 175 -9.00 -14.21 -15.84
C GLY A 175 -9.16 -12.92 -16.64
N LYS A 176 -10.18 -12.08 -16.35
CA LYS A 176 -10.36 -10.84 -17.10
C LYS A 176 -9.36 -9.78 -16.67
N SER A 177 -8.72 -9.15 -17.66
CA SER A 177 -7.78 -8.07 -17.46
C SER A 177 -8.42 -6.91 -16.69
N LYS A 178 -7.69 -6.38 -15.69
CA LYS A 178 -8.01 -5.12 -15.00
C LYS A 178 -7.43 -3.91 -15.74
N ALA A 179 -6.98 -4.09 -16.99
CA ALA A 179 -6.44 -2.99 -17.77
C ALA A 179 -7.44 -1.83 -17.79
N ARG A 180 -6.99 -0.67 -17.31
CA ARG A 180 -7.80 0.52 -17.31
C ARG A 180 -7.69 1.16 -18.68
N MET A 181 -8.73 1.04 -19.47
CA MET A 181 -8.89 1.88 -20.65
C MET A 181 -9.11 3.32 -20.17
N LEU A 182 -8.11 4.18 -20.35
CA LEU A 182 -8.31 5.60 -20.25
C LEU A 182 -9.08 6.01 -21.52
N ALA A 183 -10.42 6.08 -21.37
CA ALA A 183 -11.27 6.62 -22.42
C ALA A 183 -10.77 8.01 -22.85
N ARG A 184 -11.09 8.43 -24.07
CA ARG A 184 -10.77 9.78 -24.61
C ARG A 184 -11.26 10.85 -23.64
N ASP A 185 -10.45 11.17 -22.64
CA ASP A 185 -10.78 12.15 -21.62
C ASP A 185 -10.64 13.57 -22.18
N LYS A 186 -11.52 14.47 -21.71
CA LYS A 186 -11.49 15.90 -22.06
C LYS A 186 -10.19 16.60 -21.63
N ASN A 187 -9.43 16.02 -20.68
CA ASN A 187 -8.12 16.49 -20.22
C ASN A 187 -7.02 15.57 -20.76
N LYS A 188 -6.71 15.68 -22.04
CA LYS A 188 -5.59 14.95 -22.64
C LYS A 188 -4.28 15.50 -22.12
N ILE A 189 -3.41 14.60 -21.64
CA ILE A 189 -2.00 14.90 -21.36
C ILE A 189 -1.28 14.91 -22.70
N THR A 190 -0.55 15.96 -22.99
CA THR A 190 0.22 16.16 -24.23
C THR A 190 1.68 16.45 -23.92
N PHE A 191 2.54 16.58 -24.92
CA PHE A 191 3.94 16.95 -24.72
C PHE A 191 4.14 18.31 -24.04
N ARG A 192 3.12 19.16 -24.00
CA ARG A 192 3.14 20.44 -23.25
C ARG A 192 3.11 20.24 -21.73
N ASP A 193 2.64 19.10 -21.28
CA ASP A 193 2.57 18.74 -19.86
C ASP A 193 3.81 17.96 -19.40
N VAL A 194 4.67 17.56 -20.33
CA VAL A 194 5.95 16.88 -20.09
C VAL A 194 7.06 17.89 -20.31
N ALA A 195 7.96 18.03 -19.36
CA ALA A 195 9.10 18.95 -19.43
C ALA A 195 10.39 18.24 -18.96
N GLY A 196 11.54 18.77 -19.38
CA GLY A 196 12.86 18.31 -18.92
C GLY A 196 13.30 16.95 -19.42
N VAL A 197 12.78 16.49 -20.57
CA VAL A 197 13.12 15.23 -21.24
C VAL A 197 13.03 15.42 -22.75
N GLU A 198 13.68 16.47 -23.29
CA GLU A 198 13.54 16.83 -24.69
C GLU A 198 14.06 15.74 -25.64
N GLU A 199 15.20 15.10 -25.34
CA GLU A 199 15.75 14.03 -26.14
C GLU A 199 14.78 12.83 -26.22
N ALA A 200 14.20 12.46 -25.09
CA ALA A 200 13.20 11.39 -25.06
C ALA A 200 11.91 11.76 -25.81
N LYS A 201 11.53 13.05 -25.82
CA LYS A 201 10.38 13.52 -26.64
C LYS A 201 10.68 13.43 -28.13
N ASP A 202 11.88 13.83 -28.55
CA ASP A 202 12.29 13.77 -29.95
C ASP A 202 12.32 12.32 -30.44
N GLU A 203 12.85 11.39 -29.64
CA GLU A 203 12.85 9.97 -29.98
C GLU A 203 11.44 9.36 -30.13
N VAL A 204 10.47 9.82 -29.31
CA VAL A 204 9.10 9.28 -29.39
C VAL A 204 8.22 10.04 -30.40
N GLN A 205 8.69 11.15 -30.97
CA GLN A 205 7.94 11.91 -31.96
C GLN A 205 7.60 11.09 -33.21
N GLU A 206 8.52 10.21 -33.63
CA GLU A 206 8.29 9.28 -34.74
C GLU A 206 7.11 8.32 -34.45
N LEU A 207 6.96 7.89 -33.18
CA LEU A 207 5.86 7.00 -32.78
C LEU A 207 4.52 7.73 -32.90
N VAL A 208 4.49 9.01 -32.50
CA VAL A 208 3.31 9.85 -32.62
C VAL A 208 2.90 10.03 -34.08
N GLU A 209 3.87 10.36 -34.95
CA GLU A 209 3.61 10.51 -36.40
C GLU A 209 3.08 9.22 -37.01
N PHE A 210 3.64 8.08 -36.64
CA PHE A 210 3.15 6.78 -37.11
C PHE A 210 1.73 6.49 -36.65
N LEU A 211 1.44 6.67 -35.36
CA LEU A 211 0.10 6.42 -34.83
C LEU A 211 -0.96 7.34 -35.48
N ARG A 212 -0.58 8.56 -35.91
CA ARG A 212 -1.44 9.48 -36.65
C ARG A 212 -1.66 9.06 -38.10
N ASP A 213 -0.59 8.66 -38.81
CA ASP A 213 -0.66 8.24 -40.21
C ASP A 213 0.25 7.05 -40.52
N PRO A 214 -0.21 5.81 -40.18
CA PRO A 214 0.56 4.60 -40.46
C PRO A 214 0.88 4.38 -41.95
N LYS A 215 0.00 4.85 -42.84
CA LYS A 215 0.11 4.63 -44.29
C LYS A 215 1.31 5.35 -44.90
N LYS A 216 1.73 6.49 -44.35
CA LYS A 216 2.89 7.27 -44.80
C LYS A 216 4.18 6.42 -44.71
N PHE A 217 4.37 5.73 -43.62
CA PHE A 217 5.57 4.92 -43.35
C PHE A 217 5.57 3.59 -44.11
N GLN A 218 4.41 2.97 -44.27
CA GLN A 218 4.26 1.73 -45.01
C GLN A 218 4.62 1.86 -46.49
N LYS A 219 4.30 3.01 -47.12
CA LYS A 219 4.62 3.29 -48.54
C LYS A 219 6.12 3.29 -48.83
N LEU A 220 6.95 3.65 -47.84
CA LEU A 220 8.41 3.73 -47.96
C LEU A 220 9.08 2.42 -47.51
N GLY A 221 8.35 1.40 -47.06
CA GLY A 221 8.90 0.13 -46.58
C GLY A 221 9.53 0.21 -45.18
N GLY A 222 9.34 1.32 -44.47
CA GLY A 222 9.81 1.49 -43.09
C GLY A 222 9.09 0.53 -42.16
N ARG A 223 9.83 -0.16 -41.32
CA ARG A 223 9.29 -1.00 -40.24
C ARG A 223 9.36 -0.23 -38.92
N ILE A 224 8.23 -0.14 -38.24
CA ILE A 224 8.14 0.55 -36.95
C ILE A 224 8.39 -0.44 -35.84
N PRO A 225 9.01 0.02 -34.73
CA PRO A 225 9.23 -0.83 -33.57
C PRO A 225 7.90 -1.35 -33.03
N LYS A 226 7.82 -2.66 -32.79
CA LYS A 226 6.65 -3.29 -32.17
C LYS A 226 6.52 -2.89 -30.70
N GLY A 227 7.67 -2.74 -30.04
CA GLY A 227 7.74 -2.41 -28.64
C GLY A 227 8.85 -1.41 -28.33
N VAL A 228 8.56 -0.53 -27.38
CA VAL A 228 9.48 0.46 -26.84
C VAL A 228 9.66 0.23 -25.35
N LEU A 229 10.89 0.12 -24.91
CA LEU A 229 11.24 0.03 -23.50
C LEU A 229 11.70 1.40 -22.99
N MET A 230 10.97 1.99 -22.06
CA MET A 230 11.37 3.21 -21.36
C MET A 230 12.16 2.84 -20.10
N VAL A 231 13.42 3.29 -20.05
CA VAL A 231 14.34 3.01 -18.95
C VAL A 231 14.70 4.31 -18.25
N GLY A 232 14.90 4.27 -16.93
CA GLY A 232 15.40 5.42 -16.18
C GLY A 232 15.03 5.37 -14.71
N PRO A 233 15.58 6.27 -13.89
CA PRO A 233 15.31 6.35 -12.46
C PRO A 233 13.83 6.50 -12.13
N PRO A 234 13.39 6.13 -10.92
CA PRO A 234 12.01 6.34 -10.50
C PRO A 234 11.66 7.83 -10.47
N GLY A 235 10.41 8.17 -10.82
CA GLY A 235 9.94 9.55 -10.76
C GLY A 235 10.35 10.45 -11.93
N THR A 236 11.06 9.95 -12.95
CA THR A 236 11.48 10.75 -14.14
C THR A 236 10.35 11.02 -15.13
N GLY A 237 9.17 10.42 -14.94
CA GLY A 237 8.00 10.72 -15.78
C GLY A 237 7.73 9.73 -16.91
N LYS A 238 8.29 8.52 -16.89
CA LYS A 238 8.09 7.47 -17.92
C LYS A 238 6.62 7.22 -18.22
N THR A 239 5.80 7.00 -17.21
CA THR A 239 4.35 6.80 -17.34
C THR A 239 3.65 8.05 -17.89
N LEU A 240 4.13 9.26 -17.52
CA LEU A 240 3.59 10.53 -18.01
C LEU A 240 3.90 10.71 -19.49
N LEU A 241 5.14 10.40 -19.92
CA LEU A 241 5.57 10.46 -21.31
C LEU A 241 4.76 9.49 -22.19
N ALA A 242 4.57 8.24 -21.73
CA ALA A 242 3.75 7.27 -22.44
C ALA A 242 2.29 7.75 -22.64
N ARG A 243 1.71 8.39 -21.63
CA ARG A 243 0.39 9.00 -21.73
C ARG A 243 0.37 10.20 -22.68
N ALA A 244 1.45 10.99 -22.68
CA ALA A 244 1.57 12.13 -23.59
C ALA A 244 1.67 11.69 -25.05
N ILE A 245 2.37 10.60 -25.36
CA ILE A 245 2.42 10.00 -26.70
C ILE A 245 0.99 9.66 -27.17
N ALA A 246 0.22 8.96 -26.33
CA ALA A 246 -1.16 8.59 -26.66
C ALA A 246 -2.07 9.84 -26.85
N GLY A 247 -1.91 10.82 -25.97
CA GLY A 247 -2.66 12.08 -26.06
C GLY A 247 -2.30 12.91 -27.28
N GLU A 248 -1.01 12.96 -27.63
CA GLU A 248 -0.54 13.68 -28.81
C GLU A 248 -0.97 12.98 -30.11
N ALA A 249 -0.94 11.66 -30.14
CA ALA A 249 -1.40 10.85 -31.27
C ALA A 249 -2.93 10.73 -31.38
N ASP A 250 -3.68 11.11 -30.35
CA ASP A 250 -5.14 10.95 -30.24
C ASP A 250 -5.62 9.49 -30.32
N VAL A 251 -4.87 8.56 -29.71
CA VAL A 251 -5.20 7.12 -29.68
C VAL A 251 -5.57 6.63 -28.27
N PRO A 252 -6.33 5.54 -28.17
CA PRO A 252 -6.62 4.89 -26.89
C PRO A 252 -5.35 4.43 -26.16
N PHE A 253 -5.36 4.57 -24.82
CA PHE A 253 -4.26 4.19 -23.95
C PHE A 253 -4.73 3.13 -22.94
N PHE A 254 -4.13 1.94 -23.00
CA PHE A 254 -4.36 0.86 -22.06
C PHE A 254 -3.18 0.79 -21.10
N SER A 255 -3.42 0.91 -19.80
CA SER A 255 -2.37 0.87 -18.79
C SER A 255 -2.58 -0.29 -17.82
N ILE A 256 -1.51 -1.03 -17.56
CA ILE A 256 -1.46 -2.10 -16.58
C ILE A 256 -0.09 -2.06 -15.88
N SER A 257 -0.06 -2.49 -14.61
CA SER A 257 1.22 -2.71 -13.91
C SER A 257 1.70 -4.14 -14.12
N GLY A 258 3.00 -4.35 -14.27
CA GLY A 258 3.61 -5.68 -14.28
C GLY A 258 3.24 -6.50 -13.04
N SER A 259 3.07 -5.85 -11.90
CA SER A 259 2.62 -6.49 -10.66
C SER A 259 1.20 -7.08 -10.75
N ASP A 260 0.33 -6.53 -11.61
CA ASP A 260 -1.04 -7.04 -11.82
C ASP A 260 -1.07 -8.41 -12.53
N PHE A 261 0.04 -8.80 -13.14
CA PHE A 261 0.19 -10.11 -13.78
C PHE A 261 0.69 -11.19 -12.83
N VAL A 262 1.27 -10.80 -11.67
CA VAL A 262 1.80 -11.73 -10.69
C VAL A 262 0.71 -12.07 -9.67
N GLU A 263 0.02 -13.18 -9.90
CA GLU A 263 -1.05 -13.67 -9.02
C GLU A 263 -0.64 -15.00 -8.36
N MET A 264 -1.38 -15.43 -7.34
CA MET A 264 -1.08 -16.72 -6.66
C MET A 264 -1.62 -17.94 -7.43
N PHE A 265 -2.46 -17.74 -8.44
CA PHE A 265 -3.08 -18.82 -9.19
C PHE A 265 -2.43 -19.00 -10.55
N VAL A 266 -1.95 -20.22 -10.81
CA VAL A 266 -1.27 -20.58 -12.07
C VAL A 266 -2.16 -20.32 -13.28
N GLY A 267 -1.59 -19.63 -14.28
CA GLY A 267 -2.23 -19.34 -15.57
C GLY A 267 -3.14 -18.10 -15.60
N VAL A 268 -3.44 -17.45 -14.47
CA VAL A 268 -4.26 -16.22 -14.43
C VAL A 268 -3.51 -15.06 -15.06
N GLY A 269 -2.22 -14.89 -14.75
CA GLY A 269 -1.36 -13.87 -15.35
C GLY A 269 -1.30 -13.99 -16.87
N ALA A 270 -1.05 -15.20 -17.39
CA ALA A 270 -1.01 -15.46 -18.82
C ALA A 270 -2.37 -15.19 -19.52
N SER A 271 -3.49 -15.47 -18.85
CA SER A 271 -4.83 -15.15 -19.37
C SER A 271 -5.07 -13.64 -19.45
N ARG A 272 -4.62 -12.88 -18.44
CA ARG A 272 -4.74 -11.40 -18.45
C ARG A 272 -3.89 -10.76 -19.54
N VAL A 273 -2.69 -11.29 -19.79
CA VAL A 273 -1.85 -10.84 -20.90
C VAL A 273 -2.62 -10.99 -22.20
N ARG A 274 -3.14 -12.20 -22.51
CA ARG A 274 -3.89 -12.45 -23.74
C ARG A 274 -5.12 -11.57 -23.89
N ASP A 275 -5.91 -11.40 -22.82
CA ASP A 275 -7.10 -10.54 -22.81
C ASP A 275 -6.75 -9.07 -23.10
N MET A 276 -5.65 -8.55 -22.49
CA MET A 276 -5.17 -7.18 -22.73
C MET A 276 -4.77 -6.98 -24.20
N PHE A 277 -4.02 -7.93 -24.77
CA PHE A 277 -3.60 -7.85 -26.17
C PHE A 277 -4.78 -7.97 -27.14
N GLU A 278 -5.76 -8.81 -26.84
CA GLU A 278 -7.00 -8.93 -27.63
C GLU A 278 -7.83 -7.63 -27.61
N GLN A 279 -7.90 -6.97 -26.42
CA GLN A 279 -8.54 -5.66 -26.29
C GLN A 279 -7.81 -4.57 -27.08
N GLY A 280 -6.47 -4.58 -27.05
CA GLY A 280 -5.63 -3.67 -27.85
C GLY A 280 -5.89 -3.84 -29.34
N LYS A 281 -5.89 -5.08 -29.85
CA LYS A 281 -6.21 -5.38 -31.26
C LYS A 281 -7.57 -4.86 -31.70
N LYS A 282 -8.58 -5.02 -30.86
CA LYS A 282 -9.94 -4.51 -31.11
C LYS A 282 -10.04 -2.99 -31.12
N SER A 283 -9.08 -2.30 -30.51
CA SER A 283 -9.07 -0.85 -30.33
C SER A 283 -7.99 -0.14 -31.14
N ALA A 284 -7.36 -0.82 -32.08
CA ALA A 284 -6.30 -0.27 -32.91
C ALA A 284 -6.80 0.90 -33.81
N PRO A 285 -5.99 1.99 -34.00
CA PRO A 285 -4.66 2.18 -33.43
C PRO A 285 -4.70 2.54 -31.92
N CYS A 286 -3.80 1.94 -31.13
CA CYS A 286 -3.73 2.18 -29.67
C CYS A 286 -2.33 1.95 -29.10
N ILE A 287 -2.14 2.39 -27.85
CA ILE A 287 -0.94 2.12 -27.07
C ILE A 287 -1.32 1.18 -25.91
N ILE A 288 -0.53 0.11 -25.73
CA ILE A 288 -0.54 -0.76 -24.58
C ILE A 288 0.68 -0.40 -23.72
N PHE A 289 0.44 0.09 -22.51
CA PHE A 289 1.49 0.48 -21.58
C PHE A 289 1.59 -0.49 -20.41
N ILE A 290 2.79 -1.04 -20.19
CA ILE A 290 3.10 -1.94 -19.09
C ILE A 290 4.10 -1.25 -18.17
N ASP A 291 3.63 -0.80 -17.01
CA ASP A 291 4.51 -0.21 -16.00
C ASP A 291 5.18 -1.31 -15.17
N GLU A 292 6.38 -1.04 -14.65
CA GLU A 292 7.15 -1.98 -13.81
C GLU A 292 7.27 -3.38 -14.45
N ILE A 293 7.68 -3.43 -15.71
CA ILE A 293 7.78 -4.70 -16.45
C ILE A 293 8.75 -5.69 -15.78
N ASP A 294 9.69 -5.22 -14.99
CA ASP A 294 10.65 -6.02 -14.22
C ASP A 294 9.95 -6.91 -13.16
N ALA A 295 8.71 -6.62 -12.78
CA ALA A 295 7.94 -7.52 -11.91
C ALA A 295 7.68 -8.89 -12.56
N VAL A 296 7.54 -8.94 -13.90
CA VAL A 296 7.27 -10.16 -14.70
C VAL A 296 8.49 -10.58 -15.50
N GLY A 297 9.21 -9.60 -16.03
CA GLY A 297 10.29 -9.79 -17.01
C GLY A 297 11.65 -10.18 -16.44
N ARG A 298 11.76 -10.58 -15.18
CA ARG A 298 13.04 -10.94 -14.56
C ARG A 298 13.68 -12.18 -15.17
N HIS A 299 15.04 -12.21 -15.17
CA HIS A 299 15.85 -13.37 -15.51
C HIS A 299 15.36 -14.66 -14.85
N ARG A 300 15.45 -15.77 -15.59
CA ARG A 300 15.15 -17.13 -15.14
C ARG A 300 16.12 -17.54 -14.04
N GLY A 301 15.70 -17.52 -12.78
CA GLY A 301 16.50 -18.01 -11.66
C GLY A 301 16.18 -19.48 -11.37
N HIS A 302 17.17 -20.29 -11.09
CA HIS A 302 17.01 -21.68 -10.62
C HIS A 302 16.56 -21.73 -9.15
N GLY A 303 15.40 -21.12 -8.83
CA GLY A 303 14.82 -21.14 -7.50
C GLY A 303 13.78 -22.25 -7.37
N VAL A 304 13.91 -23.09 -6.37
CA VAL A 304 12.94 -24.15 -6.04
C VAL A 304 11.71 -23.51 -5.35
N GLY A 305 10.63 -23.27 -6.10
CA GLY A 305 9.37 -22.80 -5.53
C GLY A 305 8.34 -22.39 -6.59
N GLY A 306 7.12 -22.87 -6.47
CA GLY A 306 6.00 -22.71 -7.44
C GLY A 306 5.57 -21.29 -7.81
N ARG A 307 6.16 -20.25 -7.22
CA ARG A 307 5.99 -18.83 -7.63
C ARG A 307 6.79 -18.46 -8.88
N HIS A 308 7.83 -19.22 -9.22
CA HIS A 308 8.64 -18.97 -10.41
C HIS A 308 7.93 -19.44 -11.69
N ASP A 309 7.23 -20.58 -11.63
CA ASP A 309 6.53 -21.17 -12.77
C ASP A 309 5.43 -20.27 -13.34
N GLU A 310 4.74 -19.52 -12.49
CA GLU A 310 3.69 -18.60 -12.94
C GLU A 310 4.25 -17.37 -13.67
N ARG A 311 5.33 -16.79 -13.12
CA ARG A 311 6.00 -15.65 -13.78
C ARG A 311 6.55 -16.04 -15.15
N GLU A 312 7.17 -17.22 -15.25
CA GLU A 312 7.65 -17.73 -16.52
C GLU A 312 6.54 -18.00 -17.53
N GLN A 313 5.41 -18.57 -17.08
CA GLN A 313 4.24 -18.75 -17.95
C GLN A 313 3.70 -17.40 -18.43
N THR A 314 3.66 -16.41 -17.56
CA THR A 314 3.18 -15.06 -17.90
C THR A 314 4.14 -14.36 -18.85
N LEU A 315 5.46 -14.45 -18.59
CA LEU A 315 6.49 -13.94 -19.49
C LEU A 315 6.41 -14.60 -20.86
N ASN A 316 6.32 -15.93 -20.91
CA ASN A 316 6.18 -16.67 -22.17
C ASN A 316 4.91 -16.27 -22.92
N ALA A 317 3.77 -16.06 -22.22
CA ALA A 317 2.55 -15.55 -22.85
C ALA A 317 2.77 -14.15 -23.44
N LEU A 318 3.46 -13.25 -22.72
CA LEU A 318 3.81 -11.92 -23.21
C LEU A 318 4.67 -12.01 -24.49
N LEU A 319 5.71 -12.84 -24.46
CA LEU A 319 6.61 -13.02 -25.61
C LEU A 319 5.86 -13.56 -26.84
N VAL A 320 4.98 -14.54 -26.64
CA VAL A 320 4.15 -15.13 -27.72
C VAL A 320 3.21 -14.10 -28.31
N GLU A 321 2.54 -13.31 -27.46
CA GLU A 321 1.62 -12.26 -27.94
C GLU A 321 2.36 -11.17 -28.69
N MET A 322 3.56 -10.74 -28.22
CA MET A 322 4.40 -9.77 -28.94
C MET A 322 4.90 -10.29 -30.29
N ASP A 323 5.31 -11.55 -30.37
CA ASP A 323 5.74 -12.16 -31.62
C ASP A 323 4.58 -12.30 -32.61
N GLY A 324 3.37 -12.56 -32.12
CA GLY A 324 2.14 -12.72 -32.89
C GLY A 324 1.51 -11.43 -33.41
N PHE A 325 2.11 -10.25 -33.10
CA PHE A 325 1.62 -8.96 -33.62
C PHE A 325 2.20 -8.66 -35.01
N ASP A 326 1.31 -8.24 -35.90
CA ASP A 326 1.74 -7.63 -37.16
C ASP A 326 1.91 -6.11 -36.92
N THR A 327 3.05 -5.56 -37.38
CA THR A 327 3.34 -4.12 -37.33
C THR A 327 2.30 -3.27 -38.06
N GLN A 328 1.48 -3.89 -38.92
CA GLN A 328 0.40 -3.21 -39.66
C GLN A 328 -0.86 -2.97 -38.85
N GLU A 329 -1.03 -3.63 -37.72
CA GLU A 329 -2.24 -3.51 -36.89
C GLU A 329 -2.34 -2.18 -36.14
N GLY A 330 -1.25 -1.36 -36.10
CA GLY A 330 -1.28 -0.03 -35.46
C GLY A 330 -1.28 -0.07 -33.92
N VAL A 331 -0.88 -1.18 -33.32
CA VAL A 331 -0.71 -1.31 -31.88
C VAL A 331 0.75 -1.18 -31.52
N ILE A 332 1.08 -0.26 -30.61
CA ILE A 332 2.43 -0.08 -30.06
C ILE A 332 2.43 -0.49 -28.58
N ILE A 333 3.38 -1.33 -28.21
CA ILE A 333 3.60 -1.73 -26.83
C ILE A 333 4.69 -0.86 -26.24
N ILE A 334 4.41 -0.19 -25.12
CA ILE A 334 5.40 0.60 -24.38
C ILE A 334 5.53 -0.04 -22.99
N ALA A 335 6.74 -0.43 -22.61
CA ALA A 335 7.01 -0.87 -21.24
C ALA A 335 7.92 0.11 -20.52
N ALA A 336 7.77 0.22 -19.21
CA ALA A 336 8.64 1.02 -18.37
C ALA A 336 9.30 0.18 -17.27
N THR A 337 10.58 0.45 -17.01
CA THR A 337 11.33 -0.15 -15.90
C THR A 337 12.31 0.83 -15.28
N ASN A 338 12.58 0.64 -14.00
CA ASN A 338 13.66 1.33 -13.29
C ASN A 338 14.93 0.46 -13.24
N ARG A 339 14.84 -0.81 -13.65
CA ARG A 339 15.91 -1.81 -13.53
C ARG A 339 16.05 -2.63 -14.82
N PRO A 340 16.68 -2.07 -15.85
CA PRO A 340 16.90 -2.81 -17.10
C PRO A 340 17.82 -4.02 -16.91
N ASP A 341 18.71 -3.98 -15.91
CA ASP A 341 19.69 -5.01 -15.56
C ASP A 341 19.06 -6.36 -15.20
N VAL A 342 17.86 -6.36 -14.66
CA VAL A 342 17.18 -7.59 -14.22
C VAL A 342 16.28 -8.22 -15.29
N LEU A 343 16.12 -7.57 -16.45
CA LEU A 343 15.21 -8.06 -17.50
C LEU A 343 15.78 -9.25 -18.27
N ASP A 344 14.91 -10.19 -18.63
CA ASP A 344 15.25 -11.32 -19.49
C ASP A 344 15.66 -10.81 -20.88
N PRO A 345 16.86 -11.16 -21.38
CA PRO A 345 17.33 -10.76 -22.71
C PRO A 345 16.38 -11.14 -23.86
N ALA A 346 15.53 -12.13 -23.65
CA ALA A 346 14.50 -12.49 -24.61
C ALA A 346 13.50 -11.36 -24.89
N LEU A 347 13.25 -10.45 -23.93
CA LEU A 347 12.40 -9.29 -24.13
C LEU A 347 13.04 -8.23 -25.04
N LEU A 348 14.39 -8.15 -25.03
CA LEU A 348 15.15 -7.14 -25.76
C LEU A 348 15.54 -7.57 -27.18
N ARG A 349 15.06 -8.75 -27.63
CA ARG A 349 15.33 -9.22 -28.98
C ARG A 349 14.55 -8.42 -30.03
N PRO A 350 15.12 -8.21 -31.24
CA PRO A 350 14.45 -7.57 -32.36
C PRO A 350 13.05 -8.19 -32.60
N GLY A 351 12.05 -7.35 -32.82
CA GLY A 351 10.66 -7.75 -32.98
C GLY A 351 9.84 -7.78 -31.69
N ARG A 352 10.44 -7.43 -30.53
CA ARG A 352 9.81 -7.28 -29.22
C ARG A 352 10.03 -5.87 -28.71
N PHE A 353 10.81 -5.65 -27.64
CA PHE A 353 11.26 -4.31 -27.24
C PHE A 353 12.54 -3.98 -27.99
N ASP A 354 12.40 -3.64 -29.23
CA ASP A 354 13.52 -3.40 -30.16
C ASP A 354 14.01 -1.95 -30.15
N ARG A 355 13.31 -1.05 -29.46
CA ARG A 355 13.78 0.32 -29.17
C ARG A 355 13.80 0.56 -27.67
N GLN A 356 14.93 1.08 -27.19
CA GLN A 356 15.07 1.50 -25.80
C GLN A 356 15.21 3.01 -25.75
N ILE A 357 14.40 3.65 -24.90
CA ILE A 357 14.38 5.10 -24.68
C ILE A 357 14.77 5.36 -23.22
N THR A 358 15.84 6.13 -23.04
CA THR A 358 16.32 6.47 -21.70
C THR A 358 15.72 7.79 -21.25
N VAL A 359 15.01 7.75 -20.12
CA VAL A 359 14.43 8.94 -19.48
C VAL A 359 15.27 9.28 -18.27
N ASN A 360 16.28 10.13 -18.46
CA ASN A 360 17.22 10.54 -17.43
C ASN A 360 16.62 11.50 -16.41
N LEU A 361 17.37 11.77 -15.33
CA LEU A 361 17.07 12.88 -14.43
C LEU A 361 17.23 14.20 -15.19
N PRO A 362 16.37 15.21 -14.92
CA PRO A 362 16.41 16.48 -15.63
C PRO A 362 17.66 17.31 -15.25
N ASP A 363 18.22 18.01 -16.22
CA ASP A 363 19.22 19.05 -16.02
C ASP A 363 18.63 20.31 -15.37
N VAL A 364 19.43 21.35 -15.10
CA VAL A 364 18.96 22.59 -14.47
C VAL A 364 17.80 23.21 -15.22
N LYS A 365 17.88 23.27 -16.55
CA LYS A 365 16.82 23.86 -17.39
C LYS A 365 15.55 23.01 -17.34
N GLY A 366 15.71 21.70 -17.48
CA GLY A 366 14.59 20.76 -17.36
C GLY A 366 13.92 20.81 -15.99
N ARG A 367 14.69 20.95 -14.89
CA ARG A 367 14.13 21.13 -13.55
C ARG A 367 13.32 22.43 -13.45
N GLU A 368 13.81 23.51 -14.00
CA GLU A 368 13.07 24.77 -14.02
C GLU A 368 11.78 24.66 -14.83
N GLU A 369 11.80 24.02 -15.99
CA GLU A 369 10.60 23.78 -16.79
C GLU A 369 9.58 22.90 -16.08
N ILE A 370 10.02 21.82 -15.42
CA ILE A 370 9.16 20.96 -14.62
C ILE A 370 8.52 21.76 -13.49
N LEU A 371 9.31 22.56 -12.76
CA LEU A 371 8.79 23.44 -11.71
C LEU A 371 7.74 24.39 -12.27
N ARG A 372 7.99 25.01 -13.43
CA ARG A 372 7.01 25.90 -14.12
C ARG A 372 5.73 25.17 -14.50
N VAL A 373 5.81 23.93 -14.98
CA VAL A 373 4.62 23.12 -15.31
C VAL A 373 3.77 22.87 -14.08
N HIS A 374 4.40 22.49 -12.96
CA HIS A 374 3.68 22.24 -11.71
C HIS A 374 3.20 23.51 -11.03
N ALA A 375 3.94 24.62 -11.18
CA ALA A 375 3.58 25.93 -10.65
C ALA A 375 2.30 26.52 -11.29
N LYS A 376 1.95 26.14 -12.52
CA LYS A 376 0.68 26.53 -13.16
C LYS A 376 -0.57 26.16 -12.34
N LYS A 377 -0.47 25.17 -11.48
CA LYS A 377 -1.58 24.65 -10.65
C LYS A 377 -1.71 25.33 -9.29
N VAL A 378 -0.76 26.18 -8.93
CA VAL A 378 -0.68 26.85 -7.62
C VAL A 378 -0.50 28.35 -7.80
N LYS A 379 -0.74 29.12 -6.75
CA LYS A 379 -0.58 30.58 -6.78
C LYS A 379 0.80 30.95 -6.22
N LEU A 380 1.69 31.40 -7.08
CA LEU A 380 2.98 31.99 -6.66
C LEU A 380 2.80 33.47 -6.28
N ALA A 381 3.64 33.96 -5.38
CA ALA A 381 3.79 35.39 -5.10
C ALA A 381 4.54 36.08 -6.24
N GLU A 382 4.40 37.40 -6.34
CA GLU A 382 5.16 38.18 -7.31
C GLU A 382 6.66 38.14 -7.04
N GLY A 383 7.46 38.03 -8.10
CA GLY A 383 8.92 38.04 -8.00
C GLY A 383 9.58 36.72 -7.58
N VAL A 384 8.84 35.60 -7.53
CA VAL A 384 9.43 34.28 -7.24
C VAL A 384 10.19 33.76 -8.46
N ASP A 385 11.49 33.57 -8.31
CA ASP A 385 12.36 32.96 -9.31
C ASP A 385 12.51 31.45 -9.08
N LEU A 386 11.95 30.64 -9.97
CA LEU A 386 12.03 29.19 -9.93
C LEU A 386 13.42 28.64 -10.33
N ALA A 387 14.25 29.46 -11.03
CA ALA A 387 15.60 29.06 -11.40
C ALA A 387 16.49 28.85 -10.17
N VAL A 388 16.29 29.61 -9.09
CA VAL A 388 16.98 29.42 -7.82
C VAL A 388 16.70 28.03 -7.23
N ILE A 389 15.43 27.61 -7.26
CA ILE A 389 15.03 26.29 -6.77
C ILE A 389 15.54 25.18 -7.70
N ALA A 390 15.52 25.39 -9.02
CA ALA A 390 16.06 24.44 -9.99
C ALA A 390 17.56 24.19 -9.78
N ARG A 391 18.34 25.25 -9.55
CA ARG A 391 19.77 25.13 -9.18
C ARG A 391 19.95 24.41 -7.84
N GLY A 392 19.08 24.69 -6.86
CA GLY A 392 19.13 24.10 -5.52
C GLY A 392 18.63 22.65 -5.42
N THR A 393 18.24 22.03 -6.54
CA THR A 393 17.70 20.66 -6.58
C THR A 393 18.47 19.73 -7.52
N PRO A 394 19.83 19.66 -7.45
CA PRO A 394 20.59 18.74 -8.28
C PRO A 394 20.20 17.29 -7.98
N GLY A 395 20.00 16.50 -9.05
CA GLY A 395 19.64 15.08 -8.96
C GLY A 395 18.19 14.80 -8.57
N TYR A 396 17.31 15.82 -8.53
CA TYR A 396 15.89 15.59 -8.28
C TYR A 396 15.17 15.08 -9.52
N SER A 397 14.31 14.11 -9.29
CA SER A 397 13.36 13.62 -10.29
C SER A 397 12.17 14.59 -10.46
N GLY A 398 11.43 14.45 -11.57
CA GLY A 398 10.22 15.23 -11.79
C GLY A 398 9.17 15.06 -10.68
N ALA A 399 9.07 13.88 -10.10
CA ALA A 399 8.15 13.61 -8.99
C ALA A 399 8.56 14.35 -7.70
N GLU A 400 9.87 14.42 -7.40
CA GLU A 400 10.37 15.17 -6.24
C GLU A 400 10.16 16.67 -6.43
N LEU A 401 10.40 17.21 -7.63
CA LEU A 401 10.11 18.62 -7.95
C LEU A 401 8.63 18.96 -7.82
N ALA A 402 7.74 18.09 -8.30
CA ALA A 402 6.31 18.23 -8.09
C ALA A 402 5.94 18.25 -6.61
N ASN A 403 6.61 17.40 -5.81
CA ASN A 403 6.41 17.37 -4.36
C ASN A 403 6.91 18.65 -3.67
N VAL A 404 8.02 19.23 -4.11
CA VAL A 404 8.51 20.54 -3.60
C VAL A 404 7.43 21.62 -3.77
N ILE A 405 6.83 21.73 -4.97
CA ILE A 405 5.75 22.69 -5.22
C ILE A 405 4.53 22.44 -4.33
N ASN A 406 4.15 21.16 -4.18
CA ASN A 406 3.03 20.78 -3.33
C ASN A 406 3.29 21.10 -1.85
N GLU A 407 4.47 20.76 -1.34
CA GLU A 407 4.86 21.06 0.04
C GLU A 407 4.95 22.56 0.31
N ALA A 408 5.46 23.34 -0.65
CA ALA A 408 5.48 24.80 -0.56
C ALA A 408 4.07 25.39 -0.49
N ALA A 409 3.14 24.86 -1.28
CA ALA A 409 1.73 25.26 -1.23
C ALA A 409 1.08 24.96 0.12
N LEU A 410 1.37 23.78 0.69
CA LEU A 410 0.90 23.40 2.03
C LEU A 410 1.50 24.29 3.13
N LEU A 411 2.78 24.66 3.02
CA LEU A 411 3.44 25.57 3.97
C LEU A 411 2.84 26.97 3.88
N ALA A 412 2.66 27.51 2.67
CA ALA A 412 2.05 28.82 2.45
C ALA A 412 0.62 28.89 2.99
N ALA A 413 -0.20 27.85 2.72
CA ALA A 413 -1.56 27.74 3.25
C ALA A 413 -1.58 27.72 4.78
N ARG A 414 -0.68 26.94 5.40
CA ARG A 414 -0.55 26.85 6.86
C ARG A 414 -0.16 28.19 7.51
N ARG A 415 0.65 29.01 6.81
CA ARG A 415 1.05 30.35 7.24
C ARG A 415 0.02 31.43 6.91
N GLY A 416 -1.08 31.08 6.23
CA GLY A 416 -2.12 32.03 5.83
C GLY A 416 -1.69 33.00 4.72
N LEU A 417 -0.69 32.65 3.92
CA LEU A 417 -0.16 33.48 2.85
C LEU A 417 -1.08 33.49 1.63
N LYS A 418 -1.11 34.60 0.89
CA LYS A 418 -1.92 34.73 -0.34
C LYS A 418 -1.31 34.06 -1.57
N GLY A 419 -0.03 33.71 -1.50
CA GLY A 419 0.76 33.04 -2.55
C GLY A 419 2.01 32.44 -1.97
N ILE A 420 2.63 31.52 -2.70
CA ILE A 420 3.87 30.84 -2.32
C ILE A 420 5.03 31.79 -2.59
N THR A 421 5.85 32.06 -1.58
CA THR A 421 7.07 32.87 -1.72
C THR A 421 8.30 31.98 -1.92
N LEU A 422 9.45 32.58 -2.22
CA LEU A 422 10.71 31.84 -2.36
C LEU A 422 11.09 31.13 -1.06
N ALA A 423 10.80 31.74 0.10
CA ALA A 423 11.08 31.15 1.40
C ALA A 423 10.32 29.83 1.64
N GLU A 424 9.03 29.73 1.26
CA GLU A 424 8.28 28.48 1.36
C GLU A 424 8.80 27.42 0.38
N LEU A 425 9.26 27.82 -0.80
CA LEU A 425 9.84 26.89 -1.78
C LEU A 425 11.18 26.33 -1.27
N GLU A 426 12.03 27.16 -0.70
CA GLU A 426 13.30 26.72 -0.10
C GLU A 426 13.07 25.81 1.09
N GLU A 427 12.14 26.15 1.98
CA GLU A 427 11.79 25.29 3.11
C GLU A 427 11.18 23.95 2.67
N ALA A 428 10.36 23.98 1.61
CA ALA A 428 9.81 22.76 1.00
C ALA A 428 10.91 21.88 0.39
N ARG A 429 11.87 22.49 -0.34
CA ARG A 429 13.05 21.81 -0.88
C ARG A 429 13.83 21.12 0.24
N ASP A 430 14.14 21.85 1.29
CA ASP A 430 14.88 21.35 2.45
C ASP A 430 14.11 20.23 3.16
N LYS A 431 12.79 20.38 3.28
CA LYS A 431 11.91 19.33 3.84
C LYS A 431 11.88 18.05 3.00
N VAL A 432 11.84 18.15 1.69
CA VAL A 432 11.84 16.98 0.79
C VAL A 432 13.17 16.25 0.85
N ARG A 433 14.29 16.96 0.95
CA ARG A 433 15.64 16.38 0.95
C ARG A 433 16.07 15.80 2.30
N TRP A 434 15.85 16.55 3.39
CA TRP A 434 16.36 16.21 4.73
C TRP A 434 15.26 15.89 5.74
N GLY A 435 14.00 16.07 5.37
CA GLY A 435 12.88 15.89 6.26
C GLY A 435 12.49 17.17 7.03
N LYS A 436 11.48 17.03 7.91
CA LYS A 436 10.92 18.14 8.68
C LYS A 436 11.91 18.63 9.74
N GLU A 437 11.92 19.96 10.00
CA GLU A 437 12.60 20.56 11.14
C GLU A 437 12.15 19.94 12.47
N ARG A 438 13.11 19.65 13.34
CA ARG A 438 12.86 19.05 14.65
C ARG A 438 13.05 20.09 15.77
N ARG A 439 12.32 21.21 15.69
CA ARG A 439 12.37 22.30 16.68
C ARG A 439 11.98 21.87 18.10
N SER A 440 11.30 20.74 18.26
CA SER A 440 10.97 20.18 19.57
C SER A 440 12.12 19.40 20.21
N LEU A 441 13.22 19.18 19.49
CA LEU A 441 14.39 18.52 20.02
C LEU A 441 15.14 19.54 20.92
N ALA A 442 15.08 19.34 22.23
CA ALA A 442 15.84 20.15 23.18
C ALA A 442 17.29 19.70 23.14
N LEU A 443 18.10 20.40 22.33
CA LEU A 443 19.55 20.24 22.36
C LEU A 443 20.11 20.96 23.59
N SER A 444 21.09 20.33 24.22
CA SER A 444 21.87 21.03 25.26
C SER A 444 22.69 22.16 24.64
N GLU A 445 23.01 23.19 25.42
CA GLU A 445 23.84 24.30 24.92
C GLU A 445 25.22 23.82 24.42
N LYS A 446 25.74 22.74 25.01
CA LYS A 446 26.99 22.11 24.53
C LYS A 446 26.81 21.49 23.14
N GLU A 447 25.68 20.77 22.89
CA GLU A 447 25.42 20.17 21.59
C GLU A 447 25.18 21.25 20.53
N LYS A 448 24.48 22.34 20.86
CA LYS A 448 24.31 23.47 19.95
C LYS A 448 25.65 24.11 19.59
N GLN A 449 26.52 24.31 20.59
CA GLN A 449 27.87 24.85 20.38
C GLN A 449 28.70 23.92 19.49
N ASN A 450 28.72 22.62 19.78
CA ASN A 450 29.41 21.63 18.93
C ASN A 450 28.92 21.68 17.50
N THR A 451 27.61 21.69 17.29
CA THR A 451 27.01 21.77 15.96
C THR A 451 27.36 23.07 15.24
N ALA A 452 27.33 24.21 15.96
CA ALA A 452 27.65 25.50 15.38
C ALA A 452 29.13 25.58 14.92
N TYR A 453 30.06 25.09 15.69
CA TYR A 453 31.45 25.03 15.29
C TYR A 453 31.73 24.01 14.19
N HIS A 454 31.03 22.86 14.21
CA HIS A 454 31.10 21.86 13.18
C HIS A 454 30.67 22.43 11.83
N GLU A 455 29.47 23.02 11.74
CA GLU A 455 28.96 23.63 10.52
C GLU A 455 29.77 24.87 10.08
N ALA A 456 30.27 25.68 11.05
CA ALA A 456 31.15 26.78 10.75
C ALA A 456 32.47 26.32 10.12
N GLY A 457 33.00 25.17 10.54
CA GLY A 457 34.19 24.55 9.94
C GLY A 457 33.99 24.18 8.48
N HIS A 458 32.87 23.53 8.15
CA HIS A 458 32.50 23.23 6.77
C HIS A 458 32.30 24.50 5.94
N ALA A 459 31.58 25.48 6.47
CA ALA A 459 31.27 26.74 5.78
C ALA A 459 32.54 27.54 5.45
N LEU A 460 33.43 27.68 6.44
CA LEU A 460 34.66 28.44 6.26
C LEU A 460 35.59 27.80 5.20
N LEU A 461 35.74 26.47 5.22
CA LEU A 461 36.53 25.76 4.22
C LEU A 461 35.88 25.84 2.84
N LEU A 462 34.56 25.75 2.76
CA LEU A 462 33.84 25.86 1.48
C LEU A 462 34.05 27.20 0.78
N VAL A 463 34.22 28.28 1.56
CA VAL A 463 34.50 29.63 1.01
C VAL A 463 35.99 29.86 0.74
N LEU A 464 36.88 29.36 1.61
CA LEU A 464 38.32 29.67 1.50
C LEU A 464 39.09 28.76 0.57
N LEU A 465 38.69 27.51 0.40
CA LEU A 465 39.38 26.58 -0.49
C LEU A 465 39.06 26.88 -1.98
N PRO A 466 40.05 26.80 -2.86
CA PRO A 466 39.83 26.93 -4.30
C PRO A 466 39.08 25.71 -4.81
N HIS A 467 38.35 25.88 -5.90
CA HIS A 467 37.63 24.81 -6.62
C HIS A 467 36.44 24.18 -5.85
N THR A 468 35.92 24.91 -4.85
CA THR A 468 34.69 24.55 -4.15
C THR A 468 33.47 25.16 -4.82
N GLU A 469 32.28 24.63 -4.53
CA GLU A 469 31.00 25.21 -4.96
C GLU A 469 30.61 26.41 -4.06
N PRO A 470 29.87 27.40 -4.59
CA PRO A 470 29.42 28.53 -3.82
C PRO A 470 28.56 28.13 -2.61
N LEU A 471 28.88 28.67 -1.44
CA LEU A 471 28.11 28.48 -0.23
C LEU A 471 26.73 29.13 -0.37
N HIS A 472 25.68 28.37 -0.12
CA HIS A 472 24.31 28.87 -0.17
C HIS A 472 23.79 29.23 1.22
N LYS A 473 23.85 28.26 2.15
CA LYS A 473 23.24 28.38 3.47
C LYS A 473 23.88 27.45 4.48
N VAL A 474 23.97 27.93 5.72
CA VAL A 474 24.41 27.15 6.88
C VAL A 474 23.33 27.20 7.95
N THR A 475 23.00 26.08 8.56
CA THR A 475 21.99 26.04 9.62
C THR A 475 22.35 25.03 10.70
N ILE A 476 22.05 25.37 11.95
CA ILE A 476 22.15 24.48 13.11
C ILE A 476 20.77 23.96 13.56
N ILE A 477 19.72 24.17 12.75
CA ILE A 477 18.39 23.64 13.04
C ILE A 477 18.36 22.16 12.65
N PRO A 478 18.06 21.25 13.60
CA PRO A 478 18.06 19.82 13.33
C PRO A 478 16.99 19.43 12.30
N ARG A 479 17.39 18.61 11.29
CA ARG A 479 16.48 18.04 10.28
C ARG A 479 16.77 16.55 10.10
N GLY A 480 15.75 15.70 10.21
CA GLY A 480 15.92 14.25 10.08
C GLY A 480 16.99 13.70 11.05
N PRO A 481 18.04 13.03 10.55
CA PRO A 481 19.14 12.51 11.36
C PRO A 481 20.25 13.53 11.66
N SER A 482 20.28 14.66 10.94
CA SER A 482 21.33 15.68 11.06
C SER A 482 20.96 16.74 12.10
N LEU A 483 21.96 17.20 12.88
CA LEU A 483 21.80 18.27 13.85
C LEU A 483 22.04 19.67 13.24
N GLY A 484 22.81 19.75 12.15
CA GLY A 484 23.04 20.93 11.35
C GLY A 484 23.22 20.55 9.87
N SER A 485 23.45 21.55 9.03
CA SER A 485 23.69 21.32 7.60
C SER A 485 24.34 22.55 6.96
N THR A 486 25.42 22.34 6.24
CA THR A 486 26.06 23.31 5.35
C THR A 486 25.72 22.98 3.91
N MET A 487 25.12 23.92 3.19
CA MET A 487 24.59 23.74 1.85
C MET A 487 25.32 24.59 0.86
N TRP A 488 25.67 24.00 -0.27
CA TRP A 488 26.23 24.72 -1.42
C TRP A 488 25.24 24.66 -2.60
N LEU A 489 25.39 25.61 -3.50
CA LEU A 489 24.53 25.73 -4.66
C LEU A 489 25.39 25.75 -5.93
N PRO A 490 25.45 24.66 -6.70
CA PRO A 490 26.14 24.66 -7.96
C PRO A 490 25.56 25.72 -8.93
N GLU A 491 26.42 26.41 -9.64
CA GLU A 491 25.99 27.35 -10.69
C GLU A 491 25.43 26.61 -11.89
N GLU A 492 26.02 25.46 -12.24
CA GLU A 492 25.64 24.58 -13.35
C GLU A 492 25.67 23.11 -12.92
N ASP A 493 24.98 22.25 -13.65
CA ASP A 493 25.09 20.79 -13.48
C ASP A 493 26.46 20.31 -13.96
N LYS A 494 27.21 19.64 -13.11
CA LYS A 494 28.52 19.07 -13.43
C LYS A 494 28.39 17.59 -13.74
N TYR A 495 28.81 17.20 -14.91
CA TYR A 495 28.89 15.79 -15.34
C TYR A 495 30.28 15.17 -15.14
N THR A 496 31.30 16.03 -14.96
CA THR A 496 32.68 15.60 -14.71
C THR A 496 33.27 16.40 -13.55
N ASN A 497 34.00 15.72 -12.66
CA ASN A 497 34.70 16.37 -11.55
C ASN A 497 36.21 16.30 -11.79
N ARG A 498 36.88 17.42 -11.60
CA ARG A 498 38.35 17.47 -11.68
C ARG A 498 38.97 16.97 -10.36
N LYS A 499 40.18 16.41 -10.43
CA LYS A 499 40.91 15.91 -9.25
C LYS A 499 41.00 16.96 -8.16
N ASN A 500 41.28 18.24 -8.51
CA ASN A 500 41.41 19.33 -7.52
C ASN A 500 40.04 19.65 -6.85
N GLU A 501 38.94 19.57 -7.56
CA GLU A 501 37.60 19.77 -6.98
C GLU A 501 37.26 18.68 -5.96
N LEU A 502 37.62 17.43 -6.28
CA LEU A 502 37.42 16.30 -5.38
C LEU A 502 38.30 16.42 -4.13
N LEU A 503 39.58 16.84 -4.30
CA LEU A 503 40.48 17.09 -3.16
C LEU A 503 39.94 18.21 -2.27
N ALA A 504 39.45 19.30 -2.85
CA ALA A 504 38.80 20.38 -2.09
C ALA A 504 37.58 19.87 -1.34
N SER A 505 36.73 19.04 -1.99
CA SER A 505 35.57 18.43 -1.35
C SER A 505 35.95 17.53 -0.16
N LEU A 506 37.08 16.78 -0.25
CA LEU A 506 37.61 16.03 0.87
C LEU A 506 38.01 16.94 2.02
N GLY A 507 38.69 18.07 1.71
CA GLY A 507 39.05 19.08 2.69
C GLY A 507 37.85 19.66 3.42
N VAL A 508 36.80 20.05 2.65
CA VAL A 508 35.55 20.55 3.23
C VAL A 508 34.90 19.51 4.14
N ALA A 509 34.86 18.23 3.72
CA ALA A 509 34.27 17.15 4.53
C ALA A 509 34.99 16.94 5.88
N MET A 510 36.31 17.25 5.96
CA MET A 510 37.05 17.17 7.23
C MET A 510 36.80 18.38 8.14
N GLY A 511 36.21 19.47 7.62
CA GLY A 511 36.06 20.75 8.28
C GLY A 511 35.36 20.70 9.62
N GLY A 512 34.21 20.02 9.71
CA GLY A 512 33.44 19.94 10.95
C GLY A 512 34.23 19.27 12.09
N ARG A 513 34.80 18.10 11.82
CA ARG A 513 35.58 17.36 12.79
C ARG A 513 36.83 18.13 13.25
N VAL A 514 37.52 18.77 12.32
CA VAL A 514 38.72 19.56 12.61
C VAL A 514 38.37 20.80 13.44
N ALA A 515 37.26 21.47 13.18
CA ALA A 515 36.76 22.58 13.97
C ALA A 515 36.48 22.16 15.43
N GLU A 516 35.82 21.01 15.63
CA GLU A 516 35.59 20.43 16.97
C GLU A 516 36.90 20.20 17.69
N GLU A 517 37.90 19.61 17.05
CA GLU A 517 39.22 19.31 17.62
C GLU A 517 39.97 20.59 18.02
N ILE A 518 39.99 21.61 17.17
CA ILE A 518 40.71 22.88 17.44
C ILE A 518 40.09 23.66 18.60
N ILE A 519 38.77 23.66 18.73
CA ILE A 519 38.04 24.50 19.68
C ILE A 519 37.86 23.79 21.03
N PHE A 520 37.44 22.53 21.00
CA PHE A 520 37.11 21.78 22.22
C PHE A 520 38.23 20.85 22.70
N GLY A 521 39.25 20.58 21.85
CA GLY A 521 40.29 19.59 22.15
C GLY A 521 39.76 18.15 22.18
N ASP A 522 38.52 17.92 21.74
CA ASP A 522 37.82 16.64 21.72
C ASP A 522 37.02 16.51 20.44
N ILE A 523 36.55 15.32 20.15
CA ILE A 523 35.85 14.97 18.91
C ILE A 523 34.58 14.22 19.21
N THR A 524 33.55 14.46 18.39
CA THR A 524 32.27 13.76 18.51
C THR A 524 32.04 12.73 17.39
N ASN A 525 31.03 11.90 17.55
CA ASN A 525 30.58 11.00 16.51
C ASN A 525 29.72 11.70 15.42
N GLY A 526 29.52 13.01 15.51
CA GLY A 526 28.74 13.81 14.56
C GLY A 526 29.30 13.72 13.14
N ALA A 527 30.63 13.77 13.01
CA ALA A 527 31.33 13.65 11.73
C ALA A 527 31.23 12.29 11.00
N ARG A 528 30.42 11.33 11.49
CA ARG A 528 30.30 10.02 10.86
C ARG A 528 29.86 10.10 9.39
N GLY A 529 28.95 11.00 9.07
CA GLY A 529 28.45 11.21 7.72
C GLY A 529 29.56 11.68 6.78
N ASP A 530 30.32 12.66 7.23
CA ASP A 530 31.39 13.30 6.48
C ASP A 530 32.53 12.35 6.23
N ILE A 531 32.97 11.60 7.25
CA ILE A 531 34.00 10.56 7.12
C ILE A 531 33.57 9.50 6.13
N ARG A 532 32.34 9.04 6.17
CA ARG A 532 31.81 8.05 5.23
C ARG A 532 31.80 8.59 3.79
N GLY A 533 31.32 9.83 3.62
CA GLY A 533 31.30 10.50 2.32
C GLY A 533 32.70 10.69 1.74
N ALA A 534 33.62 11.23 2.54
CA ALA A 534 35.01 11.41 2.16
C ALA A 534 35.68 10.09 1.78
N THR A 535 35.49 9.02 2.58
CA THR A 535 36.07 7.71 2.28
C THR A 535 35.52 7.15 0.96
N ALA A 536 34.23 7.33 0.68
CA ALA A 536 33.63 6.88 -0.59
C ALA A 536 34.19 7.65 -1.80
N ILE A 537 34.40 8.96 -1.67
CA ILE A 537 35.03 9.79 -2.73
C ILE A 537 36.47 9.35 -2.95
N ALA A 538 37.29 9.27 -1.89
CA ALA A 538 38.69 8.89 -1.96
C ALA A 538 38.85 7.48 -2.59
N ARG A 539 38.00 6.52 -2.22
CA ARG A 539 38.01 5.18 -2.80
C ARG A 539 37.71 5.19 -4.30
N ARG A 540 36.69 5.95 -4.74
CA ARG A 540 36.40 6.12 -6.17
C ARG A 540 37.55 6.79 -6.93
N MET A 541 38.19 7.80 -6.35
CA MET A 541 39.36 8.44 -6.95
C MET A 541 40.49 7.45 -7.21
N VAL A 542 40.70 6.52 -6.28
CA VAL A 542 41.80 5.53 -6.36
C VAL A 542 41.41 4.34 -7.24
N CYS A 543 40.20 3.78 -7.07
CA CYS A 543 39.82 2.50 -7.67
C CYS A 543 39.09 2.65 -9.02
N GLU A 544 38.23 3.68 -9.19
CA GLU A 544 37.38 3.80 -10.38
C GLU A 544 37.93 4.81 -11.39
N TRP A 545 38.49 5.94 -10.90
CA TRP A 545 38.82 7.08 -11.76
C TRP A 545 40.32 7.20 -12.09
N GLY A 546 41.15 6.29 -11.56
CA GLY A 546 42.60 6.30 -11.82
C GLY A 546 43.30 7.61 -11.45
N MET A 547 42.83 8.31 -10.39
CA MET A 547 43.36 9.62 -10.01
C MET A 547 44.52 9.54 -9.01
N SER A 548 44.96 8.33 -8.63
CA SER A 548 46.14 8.12 -7.80
C SER A 548 47.38 7.90 -8.69
N GLU A 549 48.44 8.65 -8.45
CA GLU A 549 49.72 8.48 -9.17
C GLU A 549 50.40 7.16 -8.81
N LYS A 550 50.20 6.65 -7.60
CA LYS A 550 50.85 5.43 -7.12
C LYS A 550 50.14 4.19 -7.67
N MET A 551 48.81 4.24 -7.80
CA MET A 551 48.01 3.13 -8.30
C MET A 551 47.86 3.15 -9.82
N GLY A 552 48.13 4.29 -10.48
CA GLY A 552 48.07 4.45 -11.93
C GLY A 552 46.64 4.55 -12.46
N MET A 553 46.53 4.48 -13.81
CA MET A 553 45.25 4.53 -14.54
C MET A 553 44.72 3.11 -14.74
N VAL A 554 44.38 2.46 -13.63
CA VAL A 554 43.82 1.10 -13.59
C VAL A 554 42.56 1.12 -12.79
N GLU A 555 41.51 0.46 -13.26
CA GLU A 555 40.26 0.25 -12.50
C GLU A 555 40.44 -0.97 -11.59
N TYR A 556 40.23 -0.78 -10.31
CA TYR A 556 40.25 -1.80 -9.29
C TYR A 556 38.82 -1.94 -8.72
N GLY A 557 37.91 -2.50 -9.54
CA GLY A 557 36.52 -2.65 -9.18
C GLY A 557 36.19 -4.04 -8.68
N GLU A 558 35.23 -4.10 -7.76
CA GLU A 558 34.44 -5.31 -7.59
C GLU A 558 33.41 -5.26 -8.73
N HIS A 559 33.58 -6.05 -9.79
CA HIS A 559 32.56 -6.19 -10.81
C HIS A 559 31.30 -6.81 -10.17
N GLU A 560 30.23 -6.04 -10.09
CA GLU A 560 28.93 -6.51 -9.62
C GLU A 560 28.25 -7.51 -10.59
N ASP A 561 28.97 -7.99 -11.60
CA ASP A 561 28.40 -8.67 -12.76
C ASP A 561 27.85 -10.08 -12.51
N TYR A 562 27.95 -10.64 -11.32
CA TYR A 562 27.36 -11.96 -11.07
C TYR A 562 26.63 -12.05 -9.74
N VAL A 563 25.42 -11.52 -9.65
CA VAL A 563 24.45 -12.01 -8.69
C VAL A 563 23.94 -13.39 -9.16
N PHE A 564 24.76 -14.41 -9.00
CA PHE A 564 24.35 -15.78 -9.23
C PHE A 564 23.80 -16.36 -7.93
N LEU A 565 22.48 -16.61 -7.90
CA LEU A 565 21.81 -17.47 -6.90
C LEU A 565 21.61 -16.94 -5.48
N GLY A 566 21.43 -15.65 -5.22
CA GLY A 566 20.95 -15.25 -3.88
C GLY A 566 21.78 -15.73 -2.69
N ARG A 567 23.00 -16.21 -2.93
CA ARG A 567 24.06 -16.42 -1.95
C ARG A 567 25.12 -15.35 -2.20
N ASP A 568 25.52 -14.66 -1.15
CA ASP A 568 26.81 -13.99 -1.09
C ASP A 568 27.91 -15.03 -1.38
N ILE A 569 28.12 -15.33 -2.66
CA ILE A 569 29.34 -15.99 -3.08
C ILE A 569 30.38 -14.90 -2.90
N SER A 570 31.31 -15.15 -1.98
CA SER A 570 32.47 -14.35 -1.66
C SER A 570 32.84 -13.44 -2.84
N ARG A 571 32.66 -12.13 -2.68
CA ARG A 571 33.10 -11.10 -3.62
C ARG A 571 34.55 -11.41 -3.95
N ALA A 572 34.77 -12.02 -5.11
CA ALA A 572 36.13 -12.30 -5.59
C ALA A 572 36.71 -10.94 -5.94
N ARG A 573 37.68 -10.48 -5.17
CA ARG A 573 38.46 -9.31 -5.52
C ARG A 573 39.30 -9.67 -6.72
N ASP A 574 39.26 -8.84 -7.78
CA ASP A 574 40.05 -9.05 -8.99
C ASP A 574 41.53 -8.62 -8.84
N TYR A 575 41.94 -8.32 -7.59
CA TYR A 575 43.27 -7.85 -7.28
C TYR A 575 43.85 -8.55 -6.05
N SER A 576 45.19 -8.59 -5.98
CA SER A 576 45.96 -9.25 -4.93
C SER A 576 45.81 -8.53 -3.56
N GLU A 577 46.06 -9.23 -2.46
CA GLU A 577 46.11 -8.63 -1.11
C GLU A 577 47.14 -7.50 -1.03
N ALA A 578 48.26 -7.59 -1.72
CA ALA A 578 49.23 -6.50 -1.79
C ALA A 578 48.70 -5.26 -2.48
N THR A 579 47.87 -5.41 -3.50
CA THR A 579 47.18 -4.31 -4.18
C THR A 579 46.10 -3.70 -3.25
N ALA A 580 45.36 -4.55 -2.52
CA ALA A 580 44.38 -4.09 -1.56
C ALA A 580 45.02 -3.20 -0.48
N GLU A 581 46.19 -3.60 0.05
CA GLU A 581 46.92 -2.82 1.03
C GLU A 581 47.38 -1.46 0.44
N GLN A 582 47.82 -1.44 -0.81
CA GLN A 582 48.19 -0.20 -1.51
C GLN A 582 46.99 0.74 -1.70
N ILE A 583 45.82 0.19 -2.05
CA ILE A 583 44.57 0.95 -2.17
C ILE A 583 44.24 1.58 -0.83
N ASP A 584 44.25 0.81 0.26
CA ASP A 584 43.95 1.32 1.62
C ASP A 584 44.94 2.40 2.07
N GLN A 585 46.24 2.23 1.74
CA GLN A 585 47.25 3.25 2.03
C GLN A 585 47.00 4.54 1.23
N GLU A 586 46.65 4.47 -0.05
CA GLU A 586 46.37 5.64 -0.87
C GLU A 586 45.07 6.35 -0.47
N VAL A 587 43.99 5.61 -0.15
CA VAL A 587 42.75 6.18 0.38
C VAL A 587 43.03 6.90 1.68
N ARG A 588 43.78 6.28 2.58
CA ARG A 588 44.19 6.91 3.85
C ARG A 588 45.02 8.17 3.63
N ARG A 589 46.01 8.14 2.74
CA ARG A 589 46.83 9.28 2.40
C ARG A 589 46.00 10.47 1.91
N LEU A 590 45.06 10.25 1.00
CA LEU A 590 44.16 11.30 0.49
C LEU A 590 43.32 11.94 1.61
N ILE A 591 42.85 11.15 2.57
CA ILE A 591 42.08 11.64 3.70
C ILE A 591 42.97 12.38 4.69
N ASP A 592 44.17 11.87 4.98
CA ASP A 592 45.15 12.52 5.89
C ASP A 592 45.62 13.85 5.28
N ASP A 593 45.91 13.91 3.98
CA ASP A 593 46.27 15.15 3.26
C ASP A 593 45.13 16.18 3.35
N ALA A 594 43.87 15.77 3.14
CA ALA A 594 42.68 16.61 3.26
C ALA A 594 42.49 17.12 4.69
N TYR A 595 42.69 16.25 5.68
CA TYR A 595 42.64 16.62 7.09
C TYR A 595 43.70 17.68 7.46
N GLN A 596 44.95 17.52 7.01
CA GLN A 596 46.02 18.49 7.26
C GLN A 596 45.72 19.83 6.58
N LEU A 597 45.21 19.83 5.35
CA LEU A 597 44.78 21.03 4.63
C LEU A 597 43.68 21.77 5.44
N ALA A 598 42.64 21.05 5.86
CA ALA A 598 41.56 21.59 6.66
C ALA A 598 42.08 22.18 7.98
N LYS A 599 42.94 21.44 8.68
CA LYS A 599 43.54 21.85 9.95
C LYS A 599 44.37 23.13 9.83
N HIS A 600 45.25 23.20 8.85
CA HIS A 600 46.05 24.37 8.58
C HIS A 600 45.18 25.61 8.28
N THR A 601 44.18 25.46 7.41
CA THR A 601 43.29 26.55 7.01
C THR A 601 42.44 27.05 8.16
N LEU A 602 41.88 26.15 8.99
CA LEU A 602 41.05 26.54 10.14
C LEU A 602 41.86 27.16 11.30
N ILE A 603 43.09 26.69 11.55
CA ILE A 603 43.97 27.30 12.57
C ILE A 603 44.33 28.72 12.14
N THR A 604 44.67 28.94 10.88
CA THR A 604 45.03 30.28 10.36
C THR A 604 43.86 31.26 10.43
N ASN A 605 42.63 30.78 10.32
CA ASN A 605 41.41 31.60 10.31
C ASN A 605 40.53 31.36 11.54
N ARG A 606 41.16 31.08 12.71
CA ARG A 606 40.41 30.70 13.91
C ARG A 606 39.42 31.77 14.38
N ASP A 607 39.80 33.05 14.33
CA ASP A 607 38.93 34.16 14.78
C ASP A 607 37.66 34.25 13.90
N THR A 608 37.80 34.02 12.60
CA THR A 608 36.69 33.98 11.66
C THR A 608 35.77 32.78 11.94
N LEU A 609 36.35 31.60 12.21
CA LEU A 609 35.60 30.39 12.60
C LEU A 609 34.76 30.67 13.86
N GLU A 610 35.35 31.31 14.91
CA GLU A 610 34.64 31.64 16.14
C GLU A 610 33.53 32.67 15.89
N THR A 611 33.75 33.65 14.99
CA THR A 611 32.74 34.66 14.64
C THR A 611 31.55 34.02 13.92
N ILE A 612 31.81 33.13 12.95
CA ILE A 612 30.74 32.40 12.23
C ILE A 612 29.94 31.52 13.21
N ALA A 613 30.63 30.77 14.09
CA ALA A 613 29.96 29.90 15.06
C ALA A 613 29.09 30.70 16.06
N LYS A 614 29.57 31.86 16.55
CA LYS A 614 28.77 32.75 17.40
C LYS A 614 27.55 33.30 16.68
N ALA A 615 27.69 33.71 15.41
CA ALA A 615 26.57 34.15 14.61
C ALA A 615 25.54 33.02 14.35
N LEU A 616 25.99 31.77 14.13
CA LEU A 616 25.10 30.62 14.01
C LEU A 616 24.36 30.32 15.32
N LEU A 617 24.99 30.49 16.48
CA LEU A 617 24.31 30.33 17.77
C LEU A 617 23.25 31.41 18.02
N GLU A 618 23.43 32.61 17.47
CA GLU A 618 22.49 33.74 17.62
C GLU A 618 21.33 33.65 16.63
N TYR A 619 21.61 33.39 15.35
CA TYR A 619 20.64 33.46 14.27
C TYR A 619 20.14 32.08 13.77
N GLU A 620 20.74 30.99 14.23
CA GLU A 620 20.47 29.58 13.88
C GLU A 620 20.66 29.25 12.37
N THR A 621 20.59 30.23 11.50
CA THR A 621 20.76 30.07 10.05
C THR A 621 21.40 31.33 9.46
N LEU A 622 22.42 31.14 8.63
CA LEU A 622 23.07 32.18 7.86
C LEU A 622 23.11 31.81 6.39
N ASP A 623 22.94 32.77 5.50
CA ASP A 623 23.12 32.56 4.06
C ASP A 623 24.59 32.78 3.63
N GLY A 624 24.93 32.39 2.39
CA GLY A 624 26.28 32.49 1.87
C GLY A 624 26.81 33.92 1.83
N SER A 625 25.96 34.93 1.59
CA SER A 625 26.35 36.33 1.56
C SER A 625 26.74 36.83 2.94
N GLN A 626 26.03 36.42 3.97
CA GLN A 626 26.31 36.75 5.37
C GLN A 626 27.61 36.13 5.88
N ILE A 627 27.90 34.88 5.45
CA ILE A 627 29.18 34.25 5.77
C ILE A 627 30.35 35.01 5.07
N ASN A 628 30.16 35.39 3.81
CA ASN A 628 31.16 36.19 3.09
C ASN A 628 31.40 37.55 3.78
N GLU A 629 30.35 38.24 4.24
CA GLU A 629 30.47 39.47 5.03
C GLU A 629 31.36 39.26 6.29
N ILE A 630 31.16 38.16 7.00
CA ILE A 630 31.96 37.82 8.19
C ILE A 630 33.41 37.59 7.80
N ILE A 631 33.68 36.92 6.70
CA ILE A 631 35.05 36.63 6.23
C ILE A 631 35.76 37.94 5.80
N GLU A 632 35.08 38.83 5.07
CA GLU A 632 35.65 40.05 4.54
C GLU A 632 35.80 41.15 5.61
N HIS A 633 34.82 41.26 6.53
CA HIS A 633 34.76 42.39 7.46
C HIS A 633 34.96 41.98 8.92
N GLY A 634 35.16 40.71 9.23
CA GLY A 634 35.32 40.20 10.60
C GLY A 634 34.04 40.27 11.45
N ARG A 635 32.90 40.68 10.89
CA ARG A 635 31.62 40.83 11.59
C ARG A 635 30.44 40.75 10.61
N LEU A 636 29.26 40.39 11.12
CA LEU A 636 28.01 40.43 10.39
C LEU A 636 27.47 41.87 10.33
N ILE A 637 27.28 42.41 9.13
CA ILE A 637 26.81 43.78 8.88
C ILE A 637 25.28 43.78 8.71
N ASN A 638 24.75 42.78 7.93
CA ASN A 638 23.36 42.65 7.63
C ASN A 638 22.77 41.39 8.29
N PRO A 639 22.43 41.44 9.61
CA PRO A 639 21.91 40.29 10.29
C PRO A 639 20.56 39.87 9.71
N PRO A 640 20.28 38.53 9.66
CA PRO A 640 18.98 38.05 9.24
C PRO A 640 17.89 38.60 10.18
N PRO A 641 16.63 38.77 9.73
CA PRO A 641 15.54 39.14 10.61
C PRO A 641 15.41 38.11 11.72
N GLY A 642 15.62 38.55 12.97
CA GLY A 642 15.66 37.64 14.14
C GLY A 642 14.41 36.75 14.24
N ILE A 643 14.60 35.50 14.65
CA ILE A 643 13.53 34.52 14.92
C ILE A 643 12.81 34.99 16.21
N GLY A 644 11.81 35.84 16.03
CA GLY A 644 10.99 36.38 17.12
C GLY A 644 10.55 37.79 16.78
N GLY A 645 9.49 37.87 15.97
CA GLY A 645 8.85 39.14 15.60
C GLY A 645 8.32 39.91 16.79
N THR A 646 9.22 40.53 17.54
CA THR A 646 8.94 41.69 18.36
C THR A 646 9.91 42.77 17.92
N PRO A 647 9.43 43.89 17.35
CA PRO A 647 10.33 44.98 17.03
C PRO A 647 11.05 45.40 18.33
N SER A 648 12.38 45.41 18.26
CA SER A 648 13.24 45.96 19.31
C SER A 648 12.69 47.31 19.77
N LYS A 649 12.03 47.32 20.92
CA LYS A 649 11.78 48.56 21.62
C LYS A 649 13.12 49.14 21.99
N LYS A 650 13.45 50.32 21.44
CA LYS A 650 14.52 51.17 21.96
C LYS A 650 14.45 51.17 23.49
N PRO A 651 15.59 51.07 24.19
CA PRO A 651 15.62 51.12 25.64
C PRO A 651 14.97 52.42 26.12
N ALA A 652 13.87 52.26 26.87
CA ALA A 652 13.28 53.40 27.57
C ALA A 652 14.21 53.85 28.68
N PRO A 653 14.34 55.19 28.99
CA PRO A 653 15.22 55.68 30.02
C PRO A 653 14.86 55.07 31.37
N GLU A 654 15.89 54.65 32.12
CA GLU A 654 15.78 54.10 33.47
C GLU A 654 14.98 55.03 34.39
N LYS A 655 13.91 54.48 34.98
CA LYS A 655 13.21 55.13 36.11
C LYS A 655 14.00 54.88 37.38
N PRO A 656 14.11 55.93 38.27
CA PRO A 656 14.84 55.79 39.51
C PRO A 656 14.23 54.74 40.44
N PRO A 657 15.03 54.11 41.34
CA PRO A 657 14.63 52.99 42.15
C PRO A 657 13.53 53.38 43.15
N LYS A 658 12.42 52.66 43.14
CA LYS A 658 11.39 52.76 44.17
C LYS A 658 11.88 52.16 45.48
N GLN A 659 11.81 52.95 46.56
CA GLN A 659 12.07 52.52 47.93
C GLN A 659 11.17 51.31 48.30
N VAL A 660 11.84 50.29 48.83
CA VAL A 660 11.20 49.09 49.36
C VAL A 660 10.61 49.44 50.74
N VAL A 661 9.29 49.44 50.85
CA VAL A 661 8.59 49.44 52.14
C VAL A 661 8.42 47.98 52.56
N ALA A 662 8.88 47.66 53.78
CA ALA A 662 8.81 46.33 54.36
C ALA A 662 7.35 45.95 54.64
N PRO A 663 6.90 44.70 54.38
CA PRO A 663 5.58 44.27 54.74
C PRO A 663 5.47 43.92 56.22
N ASP A 664 4.35 44.38 56.85
CA ASP A 664 3.92 44.06 58.21
C ASP A 664 3.74 42.54 58.40
N VAL A 665 4.21 42.10 59.56
CA VAL A 665 4.14 40.74 60.06
C VAL A 665 2.73 40.44 60.55
N ALA A 666 2.04 39.48 59.93
CA ALA A 666 0.78 38.95 60.43
C ALA A 666 1.01 37.83 61.49
N PRO A 667 0.18 37.71 62.51
CA PRO A 667 0.40 36.75 63.60
C PRO A 667 0.04 35.30 63.27
N PRO A 668 0.57 34.30 64.01
CA PRO A 668 0.46 32.90 63.70
C PRO A 668 -0.89 32.31 64.13
N LEU A 669 -1.49 31.45 63.33
CA LEU A 669 -2.62 30.59 63.62
C LEU A 669 -2.18 29.31 64.36
N PRO A 670 -2.98 28.82 65.34
CA PRO A 670 -2.62 27.66 66.15
C PRO A 670 -2.96 26.34 65.55
N GLY A 671 -2.08 25.41 65.71
CA GLY A 671 -2.01 24.00 65.86
C GLY A 671 -3.10 23.09 65.30
N ALA A 672 -2.68 22.06 64.58
CA ALA A 672 -3.26 20.72 64.69
C ALA A 672 -2.16 19.64 64.51
N LEU A 673 -2.14 18.82 65.51
CA LEU A 673 -1.29 17.69 65.76
C LEU A 673 -1.55 16.49 64.81
N GLY A 674 -0.53 15.74 64.54
CA GLY A 674 -0.59 14.30 64.74
C GLY A 674 -0.57 13.41 63.52
N GLY A 675 0.47 12.58 63.44
CA GLY A 675 0.34 11.22 62.91
C GLY A 675 1.31 10.80 61.83
N ALA A 676 2.49 10.32 62.21
CA ALA A 676 3.20 9.29 61.49
C ALA A 676 2.80 7.92 62.05
N PRO A 677 3.26 6.72 61.59
CA PRO A 677 3.97 6.34 60.34
C PRO A 677 3.44 5.02 59.74
N ALA A 678 3.79 4.71 58.56
CA ALA A 678 4.38 3.43 58.13
C ALA A 678 4.67 3.49 56.64
#